data_d476f7dd9fcf6d1be563b34e008868a5
#
_entry.id   d476f7dd9fcf6d1be563b34e008868a5
#
_cell.length_a   1.000
_cell.length_b   1.000
_cell.length_c   1.000
_cell.angle_alpha   90.00
_cell.angle_beta   90.00
_cell.angle_gamma   90.00
#
_symmetry.space_group_name_H-M   'P 1'
#
loop_
_entity.id
_entity.type
_entity.pdbx_description
1 polymer ?
#
loop_
_entity_poly.entity_id
_entity_poly.type
_entity_poly.pdbx_seq_one_letter_code
_entity_poly.pdbx_strand_id
1 'polypeptide(L)'
;FTGVPAVVDLAAMRDGLKELGGDPSRINPVVPADLVIDHSVQVDYYGFEDAFRLNVEKEFERNGERYALLRWAQEAFDNFSVVPPGTGIVHQVNLEYLAAVIHRRTENGTFMAYPDTLVGTDSHTTMVNGLGVVGWGVGGIEAEAVMLGQPYYMLLPEVVGMKLTGVLPEGATATDLVLTVTEMLRAHGVVGRFVEYYGAGLSNLSLPDKATLANMSPEYGATIGFFPVDDQTLSYLRGTGRPDDMVRRVEYISKELGLFRTDLTPDPDFTSTLELDLNTVEPSLAGPKRPQDRIRLAEMSKQFEADLPALVPTGFSLPSGTNSTSLKSSGESWEVGADSGAVQVADDARSVLAEHNGQKVEIKDGTVVIASITSCTNTSNPSVMVGAGLLAKKAVERGLQVKPWVKTAMAPGSQVVTDYLTQSGLLPYLEQLRFHVVGYGCMTCIGNSGPLPDNIHAAIEDNGLVVASVLSGNRNFEARIHPQVRANYLSSPVLVVAYALTGRVDIDLYNEPLGYDSDGNPVLLVDIWPTPEEVRDTVASALKPEMFTSRYSVVSTGDENWQALPVPDESSLYDWADDSTYVRRPPFFEGMDLEVAPASDIRSARVLALLGQSVTTDHISPAGAIPKAEPAGSYLQEHTVEVKDFNTFGSRRGNHEVMMRGTFGNVRIKNLLLDGREGGHTVHLPTGDELSIYDASMRYQEASTPLIVIAGKEYGTGSSRDWAAKGTILLGIHAVIAESFERIHRSNLVGMGVLPLEFRAGQTPETLGLTGREVFDITGVADRLEPGCTVDVAATAEDGSQIHFEVNVRLDSEVDVEYYTNGGILQTVLRKMARGVM
;
A
#
# COMPACT_ATOMS: atom_id res chain seq x y z
N PHE A 1 -2.32 9.24 -3.24
CA PHE A 1 -1.28 10.00 -2.50
C PHE A 1 0.01 10.22 -3.30
N THR A 2 0.44 9.30 -4.13
CA THR A 2 1.74 9.42 -4.82
C THR A 2 1.67 10.33 -6.05
N GLY A 3 0.50 10.52 -6.64
CA GLY A 3 0.32 11.43 -7.78
C GLY A 3 0.47 12.91 -7.44
N VAL A 4 0.07 13.34 -6.23
CA VAL A 4 0.23 14.74 -5.81
C VAL A 4 1.71 15.14 -5.74
N PRO A 5 2.63 14.40 -5.10
CA PRO A 5 4.05 14.68 -5.17
C PRO A 5 4.61 14.78 -6.59
N ALA A 6 4.17 13.90 -7.50
CA ALA A 6 4.60 13.97 -8.91
C ALA A 6 4.18 15.28 -9.58
N VAL A 7 2.97 15.76 -9.32
CA VAL A 7 2.51 17.07 -9.83
C VAL A 7 3.28 18.21 -9.19
N VAL A 8 3.60 18.14 -7.89
CA VAL A 8 4.45 19.13 -7.20
C VAL A 8 5.83 19.18 -7.83
N ASP A 9 6.42 18.03 -8.12
CA ASP A 9 7.75 17.97 -8.75
C ASP A 9 7.72 18.51 -10.18
N LEU A 10 6.73 18.17 -11.00
CA LEU A 10 6.57 18.72 -12.35
C LEU A 10 6.37 20.25 -12.32
N ALA A 11 5.62 20.76 -11.34
CA ALA A 11 5.47 22.21 -11.14
C ALA A 11 6.81 22.86 -10.77
N ALA A 12 7.55 22.27 -9.81
CA ALA A 12 8.87 22.77 -9.43
C ALA A 12 9.92 22.64 -10.56
N MET A 13 9.81 21.60 -11.40
CA MET A 13 10.65 21.48 -12.60
C MET A 13 10.41 22.60 -13.60
N ARG A 14 9.16 23.10 -13.74
CA ARG A 14 8.89 24.29 -14.55
C ARG A 14 9.64 25.51 -14.05
N ASP A 15 9.65 25.72 -12.73
CA ASP A 15 10.44 26.81 -12.12
C ASP A 15 11.94 26.58 -12.34
N GLY A 16 12.45 25.38 -12.07
CA GLY A 16 13.85 25.02 -12.27
C GLY A 16 14.31 25.20 -13.73
N LEU A 17 13.48 24.80 -14.70
CA LEU A 17 13.79 24.98 -16.12
C LEU A 17 13.84 26.47 -16.49
N LYS A 18 12.94 27.29 -15.96
CA LYS A 18 12.96 28.74 -16.13
C LYS A 18 14.21 29.37 -15.52
N GLU A 19 14.62 28.94 -14.33
CA GLU A 19 15.86 29.41 -13.67
C GLU A 19 17.12 29.07 -14.48
N LEU A 20 17.11 27.91 -15.17
CA LEU A 20 18.15 27.50 -16.11
C LEU A 20 18.06 28.21 -17.49
N GLY A 21 17.08 29.12 -17.69
CA GLY A 21 16.88 29.88 -18.91
C GLY A 21 16.12 29.14 -20.01
N GLY A 22 15.48 28.01 -19.69
CA GLY A 22 14.62 27.24 -20.60
C GLY A 22 13.16 27.70 -20.59
N ASP A 23 12.35 27.13 -21.49
CA ASP A 23 10.91 27.38 -21.57
C ASP A 23 10.14 26.41 -20.64
N PRO A 24 9.47 26.90 -19.58
CA PRO A 24 8.72 26.06 -18.63
C PRO A 24 7.64 25.19 -19.29
N SER A 25 7.04 25.66 -20.41
CA SER A 25 5.98 24.94 -21.13
C SER A 25 6.45 23.58 -21.69
N ARG A 26 7.76 23.37 -21.81
CA ARG A 26 8.35 22.09 -22.25
C ARG A 26 8.21 20.98 -21.22
N ILE A 27 7.98 21.32 -19.94
CA ILE A 27 7.66 20.34 -18.93
C ILE A 27 6.17 19.97 -19.06
N ASN A 28 5.92 18.94 -19.84
CA ASN A 28 4.61 18.38 -20.14
C ASN A 28 4.70 16.86 -20.30
N PRO A 29 3.67 16.08 -19.90
CA PRO A 29 3.58 14.68 -20.27
C PRO A 29 3.55 14.49 -21.78
N VAL A 30 4.52 13.75 -22.33
CA VAL A 30 4.56 13.37 -23.75
C VAL A 30 3.79 12.09 -24.04
N VAL A 31 3.39 11.39 -22.99
CA VAL A 31 2.49 10.22 -23.00
C VAL A 31 1.24 10.54 -22.17
N PRO A 32 0.08 9.94 -22.46
CA PRO A 32 -1.12 10.15 -21.64
C PRO A 32 -0.86 9.79 -20.18
N ALA A 33 -1.29 10.66 -19.27
CA ALA A 33 -1.18 10.48 -17.84
C ALA A 33 -2.54 10.74 -17.18
N ASP A 34 -3.08 9.73 -16.51
CA ASP A 34 -4.34 9.80 -15.79
C ASP A 34 -4.07 9.75 -14.29
N LEU A 35 -4.45 10.79 -13.56
CA LEU A 35 -4.35 10.83 -12.10
C LEU A 35 -5.73 10.54 -11.49
N VAL A 36 -5.84 9.47 -10.70
CA VAL A 36 -7.08 9.12 -9.97
C VAL A 36 -6.92 9.48 -8.49
N ILE A 37 -7.83 10.31 -7.98
CA ILE A 37 -7.83 10.70 -6.56
C ILE A 37 -8.54 9.62 -5.74
N ASP A 38 -7.79 8.81 -4.99
CA ASP A 38 -8.32 7.59 -4.39
C ASP A 38 -7.85 7.26 -2.95
N HIS A 39 -7.01 8.10 -2.34
CA HIS A 39 -6.41 7.86 -1.02
C HIS A 39 -6.62 9.00 -0.01
N SER A 40 -7.54 9.91 -0.25
CA SER A 40 -7.67 11.15 0.51
C SER A 40 -8.70 11.10 1.64
N VAL A 41 -9.61 10.15 1.61
CA VAL A 41 -10.62 9.98 2.67
C VAL A 41 -10.03 9.27 3.88
N GLN A 42 -10.18 9.87 5.06
CA GLN A 42 -9.99 9.21 6.35
C GLN A 42 -11.35 8.81 6.93
N VAL A 43 -11.45 7.65 7.55
CA VAL A 43 -12.70 7.14 8.14
C VAL A 43 -12.90 7.78 9.51
N ASP A 44 -13.34 9.04 9.54
CA ASP A 44 -13.70 9.74 10.77
C ASP A 44 -15.09 9.31 11.25
N TYR A 45 -16.03 9.17 10.32
CA TYR A 45 -17.40 8.77 10.57
C TYR A 45 -17.67 7.38 9.98
N TYR A 46 -18.39 6.53 10.73
CA TYR A 46 -18.65 5.14 10.36
C TYR A 46 -19.87 4.55 11.07
N GLY A 47 -20.46 3.50 10.50
CA GLY A 47 -21.52 2.71 11.15
C GLY A 47 -22.89 3.36 11.20
N PHE A 48 -23.15 4.42 10.40
CA PHE A 48 -24.44 5.08 10.26
C PHE A 48 -24.59 5.74 8.87
N GLU A 49 -25.81 6.07 8.47
CA GLU A 49 -26.22 6.48 7.13
C GLU A 49 -25.46 7.71 6.59
N ASP A 50 -25.25 8.73 7.42
CA ASP A 50 -24.58 9.98 7.00
C ASP A 50 -23.05 9.90 6.95
N ALA A 51 -22.45 8.75 7.29
CA ALA A 51 -21.01 8.63 7.41
C ALA A 51 -20.28 9.00 6.11
N PHE A 52 -20.78 8.57 4.95
CA PHE A 52 -20.20 8.91 3.65
C PHE A 52 -20.16 10.42 3.41
N ARG A 53 -21.30 11.10 3.55
CA ARG A 53 -21.40 12.55 3.32
C ARG A 53 -20.46 13.34 4.22
N LEU A 54 -20.43 13.00 5.52
CA LEU A 54 -19.57 13.67 6.50
C LEU A 54 -18.07 13.44 6.23
N ASN A 55 -17.70 12.24 5.80
CA ASN A 55 -16.31 11.96 5.42
C ASN A 55 -15.90 12.73 4.16
N VAL A 56 -16.78 12.87 3.15
CA VAL A 56 -16.53 13.67 1.95
C VAL A 56 -16.37 15.17 2.31
N GLU A 57 -17.22 15.70 3.18
CA GLU A 57 -17.06 17.08 3.67
C GLU A 57 -15.70 17.29 4.34
N LYS A 58 -15.27 16.34 5.19
CA LYS A 58 -13.94 16.36 5.80
C LYS A 58 -12.80 16.17 4.79
N GLU A 59 -13.01 15.37 3.78
CA GLU A 59 -12.04 15.20 2.70
C GLU A 59 -11.73 16.52 2.00
N PHE A 60 -12.76 17.26 1.58
CA PHE A 60 -12.58 18.55 0.89
C PHE A 60 -12.05 19.62 1.84
N GLU A 61 -12.51 19.67 3.10
CA GLU A 61 -11.99 20.58 4.12
C GLU A 61 -10.46 20.41 4.29
N ARG A 62 -9.98 19.17 4.35
CA ARG A 62 -8.57 18.84 4.58
C ARG A 62 -7.69 18.92 3.34
N ASN A 63 -8.28 18.72 2.16
CA ASN A 63 -7.50 18.52 0.93
C ASN A 63 -7.76 19.57 -0.14
N GLY A 64 -8.54 20.60 0.13
CA GLY A 64 -8.91 21.63 -0.85
C GLY A 64 -7.71 22.27 -1.54
N GLU A 65 -6.62 22.52 -0.81
CA GLU A 65 -5.40 23.10 -1.34
C GLU A 65 -4.69 22.13 -2.32
N ARG A 66 -4.62 20.83 -1.98
CA ARG A 66 -4.07 19.81 -2.88
C ARG A 66 -4.92 19.64 -4.14
N TYR A 67 -6.25 19.73 -3.98
CA TYR A 67 -7.19 19.62 -5.09
C TYR A 67 -7.12 20.84 -6.01
N ALA A 68 -6.88 22.04 -5.49
CA ALA A 68 -6.61 23.23 -6.28
C ALA A 68 -5.33 23.07 -7.12
N LEU A 69 -4.26 22.49 -6.58
CA LEU A 69 -3.05 22.13 -7.34
C LEU A 69 -3.38 21.16 -8.49
N LEU A 70 -4.18 20.11 -8.24
CA LEU A 70 -4.55 19.14 -9.26
C LEU A 70 -5.45 19.76 -10.35
N ARG A 71 -6.34 20.68 -9.97
CA ARG A 71 -7.14 21.45 -10.92
C ARG A 71 -6.25 22.33 -11.80
N TRP A 72 -5.27 23.04 -11.20
CA TRP A 72 -4.27 23.79 -11.96
C TRP A 72 -3.49 22.89 -12.92
N ALA A 73 -3.04 21.72 -12.46
CA ALA A 73 -2.28 20.79 -13.29
C ALA A 73 -3.06 20.29 -14.51
N GLN A 74 -4.36 20.04 -14.35
CA GLN A 74 -5.25 19.62 -15.43
C GLN A 74 -5.35 20.68 -16.54
N GLU A 75 -5.27 21.97 -16.20
CA GLU A 75 -5.28 23.08 -17.16
C GLU A 75 -3.88 23.42 -17.69
N ALA A 76 -2.85 23.25 -16.86
CA ALA A 76 -1.47 23.65 -17.15
C ALA A 76 -0.68 22.62 -17.97
N PHE A 77 -1.03 21.34 -17.88
CA PHE A 77 -0.33 20.26 -18.58
C PHE A 77 -1.18 19.67 -19.70
N ASP A 78 -0.59 19.50 -20.88
CA ASP A 78 -1.15 18.71 -21.96
C ASP A 78 -1.04 17.21 -21.63
N ASN A 79 -1.92 16.37 -22.18
CA ASN A 79 -1.98 14.92 -21.98
C ASN A 79 -2.10 14.49 -20.50
N PHE A 80 -2.60 15.37 -19.65
CA PHE A 80 -2.82 15.09 -18.24
C PHE A 80 -4.30 15.20 -17.89
N SER A 81 -4.85 14.15 -17.30
CA SER A 81 -6.25 14.14 -16.85
C SER A 81 -6.35 13.80 -15.36
N VAL A 82 -7.40 14.29 -14.72
CA VAL A 82 -7.69 14.01 -13.32
C VAL A 82 -9.07 13.37 -13.21
N VAL A 83 -9.12 12.20 -12.60
CA VAL A 83 -10.34 11.56 -12.14
C VAL A 83 -10.62 12.05 -10.71
N PRO A 84 -11.69 12.80 -10.49
CA PRO A 84 -12.01 13.44 -9.20
C PRO A 84 -12.19 12.44 -8.05
N PRO A 85 -12.12 12.94 -6.78
CA PRO A 85 -12.36 12.11 -5.61
C PRO A 85 -13.76 11.51 -5.60
N GLY A 86 -13.95 10.41 -4.88
CA GLY A 86 -15.23 9.72 -4.80
C GLY A 86 -15.59 8.83 -5.98
N THR A 87 -14.77 8.77 -7.03
CA THR A 87 -14.98 7.88 -8.19
C THR A 87 -14.62 6.43 -7.87
N GLY A 88 -13.47 6.19 -7.30
CA GLY A 88 -12.97 4.88 -6.94
C GLY A 88 -11.46 4.82 -6.85
N ILE A 89 -10.93 3.60 -6.62
CA ILE A 89 -9.49 3.36 -6.59
C ILE A 89 -8.95 3.20 -8.02
N VAL A 90 -7.75 3.75 -8.28
CA VAL A 90 -7.13 3.80 -9.61
C VAL A 90 -7.09 2.44 -10.30
N HIS A 91 -6.78 1.35 -9.59
CA HIS A 91 -6.65 0.01 -10.19
C HIS A 91 -8.00 -0.53 -10.68
N GLN A 92 -9.08 -0.28 -9.93
CA GLN A 92 -10.43 -0.70 -10.32
C GLN A 92 -10.96 0.19 -11.45
N VAL A 93 -10.79 1.51 -11.37
CA VAL A 93 -11.12 2.45 -12.44
C VAL A 93 -10.36 2.10 -13.72
N ASN A 94 -9.09 1.73 -13.61
CA ASN A 94 -8.28 1.29 -14.73
C ASN A 94 -8.83 -0.02 -15.34
N LEU A 95 -9.09 -1.02 -14.52
CA LEU A 95 -9.64 -2.31 -14.95
C LEU A 95 -11.03 -2.15 -15.59
N GLU A 96 -11.90 -1.34 -14.99
CA GLU A 96 -13.28 -1.14 -15.43
C GLU A 96 -13.43 -0.16 -16.60
N TYR A 97 -12.48 0.77 -16.81
CA TYR A 97 -12.66 1.89 -17.75
C TYR A 97 -11.42 2.26 -18.54
N LEU A 98 -10.25 2.58 -17.92
CA LEU A 98 -9.13 3.20 -18.61
C LEU A 98 -8.36 2.24 -19.52
N ALA A 99 -8.12 1.00 -19.07
CA ALA A 99 -7.31 0.02 -19.82
C ALA A 99 -7.97 -0.38 -21.14
N ALA A 100 -7.20 -0.32 -22.20
CA ALA A 100 -7.66 -0.60 -23.56
C ALA A 100 -7.38 -2.05 -24.05
N VAL A 101 -6.47 -2.78 -23.41
CA VAL A 101 -5.90 -4.09 -23.80
C VAL A 101 -5.16 -4.03 -25.14
N ILE A 102 -5.81 -3.53 -26.18
CA ILE A 102 -5.21 -3.23 -27.49
C ILE A 102 -5.54 -1.79 -27.87
N HIS A 103 -4.52 -0.95 -27.87
CA HIS A 103 -4.60 0.43 -28.33
C HIS A 103 -4.73 0.54 -29.83
N ARG A 104 -5.27 1.68 -30.29
CA ARG A 104 -5.32 2.08 -31.68
C ARG A 104 -4.77 3.50 -31.80
N ARG A 105 -3.78 3.68 -32.67
CA ARG A 105 -3.20 4.97 -33.02
C ARG A 105 -3.27 5.17 -34.53
N THR A 106 -3.48 6.41 -34.96
CA THR A 106 -3.41 6.76 -36.40
C THR A 106 -2.09 7.45 -36.66
N GLU A 107 -1.26 6.87 -37.52
CA GLU A 107 -0.01 7.46 -37.98
C GLU A 107 -0.02 7.55 -39.51
N ASN A 108 0.20 8.73 -40.05
CA ASN A 108 0.27 8.98 -41.50
C ASN A 108 -0.95 8.39 -42.26
N GLY A 109 -2.14 8.43 -41.65
CA GLY A 109 -3.36 7.91 -42.23
C GLY A 109 -3.53 6.38 -42.13
N THR A 110 -2.59 5.68 -41.48
CA THR A 110 -2.65 4.23 -41.24
C THR A 110 -3.01 3.96 -39.78
N PHE A 111 -3.93 3.02 -39.56
CA PHE A 111 -4.25 2.56 -38.22
C PHE A 111 -3.19 1.56 -37.75
N MET A 112 -2.58 1.84 -36.64
CA MET A 112 -1.71 0.91 -35.90
C MET A 112 -2.46 0.40 -34.66
N ALA A 113 -2.46 -0.91 -34.46
CA ALA A 113 -2.95 -1.56 -33.25
C ALA A 113 -1.77 -2.21 -32.53
N TYR A 114 -1.71 -2.04 -31.19
CA TYR A 114 -0.62 -2.56 -30.37
C TYR A 114 -1.13 -2.86 -28.95
N PRO A 115 -0.50 -3.84 -28.25
CA PRO A 115 -0.85 -4.15 -26.87
C PRO A 115 -0.69 -2.93 -25.95
N ASP A 116 -1.63 -2.79 -25.02
CA ASP A 116 -1.58 -1.79 -23.97
C ASP A 116 -0.50 -2.14 -22.94
N THR A 117 0.26 -1.16 -22.51
CA THR A 117 1.23 -1.25 -21.41
C THR A 117 1.20 0.03 -20.59
N LEU A 118 1.43 -0.07 -19.29
CA LEU A 118 1.46 1.11 -18.42
C LEU A 118 2.39 0.94 -17.23
N VAL A 119 2.80 2.07 -16.67
CA VAL A 119 3.39 2.15 -15.33
C VAL A 119 2.51 3.04 -14.47
N GLY A 120 2.47 2.78 -13.17
CA GLY A 120 1.69 3.59 -12.23
C GLY A 120 2.44 3.83 -10.93
N THR A 121 2.15 4.95 -10.29
CA THR A 121 2.77 5.34 -9.02
C THR A 121 2.26 4.55 -7.82
N ASP A 122 1.40 3.58 -8.05
CA ASP A 122 0.95 2.64 -7.03
C ASP A 122 1.45 1.22 -7.35
N SER A 123 1.89 0.50 -6.31
CA SER A 123 2.41 -0.86 -6.47
C SER A 123 1.36 -1.84 -7.03
N HIS A 124 0.07 -1.62 -6.76
CA HIS A 124 -1.02 -2.48 -7.25
C HIS A 124 -1.48 -2.16 -8.68
N THR A 125 -0.75 -1.32 -9.41
CA THR A 125 -0.90 -1.16 -10.88
C THR A 125 -0.93 -2.51 -11.60
N THR A 126 -0.25 -3.50 -11.04
CA THR A 126 -0.24 -4.88 -11.51
C THR A 126 -1.61 -5.54 -11.63
N MET A 127 -2.66 -4.98 -11.01
CA MET A 127 -4.02 -5.49 -11.15
C MET A 127 -4.48 -5.58 -12.62
N VAL A 128 -4.02 -4.68 -13.47
CA VAL A 128 -4.31 -4.66 -14.90
C VAL A 128 -3.77 -5.88 -15.64
N ASN A 129 -2.79 -6.59 -15.07
CA ASN A 129 -2.24 -7.80 -15.67
C ASN A 129 -3.29 -8.92 -15.80
N GLY A 130 -4.35 -8.88 -14.97
CA GLY A 130 -5.52 -9.75 -15.11
C GLY A 130 -6.24 -9.61 -16.44
N LEU A 131 -6.17 -8.44 -17.10
CA LEU A 131 -6.72 -8.18 -18.44
C LEU A 131 -5.80 -8.63 -19.58
N GLY A 132 -4.58 -9.06 -19.30
CA GLY A 132 -3.55 -9.29 -20.32
C GLY A 132 -2.80 -8.03 -20.73
N VAL A 133 -2.80 -7.01 -19.88
CA VAL A 133 -2.04 -5.76 -20.03
C VAL A 133 -0.79 -5.82 -19.17
N VAL A 134 0.38 -5.55 -19.73
CA VAL A 134 1.62 -5.47 -18.97
C VAL A 134 1.67 -4.12 -18.25
N GLY A 135 1.55 -4.16 -16.94
CA GLY A 135 1.60 -2.98 -16.09
C GLY A 135 2.23 -3.28 -14.75
N TRP A 136 3.00 -2.34 -14.22
CA TRP A 136 3.64 -2.50 -12.90
C TRP A 136 3.79 -1.18 -12.17
N GLY A 137 3.99 -1.29 -10.84
CA GLY A 137 4.24 -0.16 -9.97
C GLY A 137 5.66 0.36 -10.09
N VAL A 138 5.78 1.67 -10.15
CA VAL A 138 7.03 2.43 -10.13
C VAL A 138 6.96 3.51 -9.05
N GLY A 139 8.10 4.12 -8.71
CA GLY A 139 8.12 5.32 -7.88
C GLY A 139 7.55 6.54 -8.60
N GLY A 140 7.16 7.58 -7.85
CA GLY A 140 6.70 8.84 -8.42
C GLY A 140 7.72 9.42 -9.39
N ILE A 141 8.99 9.44 -9.01
CA ILE A 141 10.11 9.94 -9.80
C ILE A 141 10.29 9.20 -11.13
N GLU A 142 10.13 7.87 -11.12
CA GLU A 142 10.19 7.07 -12.35
C GLU A 142 9.00 7.36 -13.27
N ALA A 143 7.80 7.52 -12.70
CA ALA A 143 6.60 7.87 -13.46
C ALA A 143 6.75 9.27 -14.10
N GLU A 144 7.29 10.24 -13.37
CA GLU A 144 7.58 11.59 -13.89
C GLU A 144 8.56 11.54 -15.05
N ALA A 145 9.62 10.72 -14.94
CA ALA A 145 10.58 10.53 -16.02
C ALA A 145 9.91 9.92 -17.28
N VAL A 146 9.04 8.92 -17.11
CA VAL A 146 8.27 8.32 -18.22
C VAL A 146 7.31 9.34 -18.83
N MET A 147 6.60 10.13 -18.03
CA MET A 147 5.78 11.24 -18.52
C MET A 147 6.59 12.23 -19.35
N LEU A 148 7.83 12.50 -18.96
CA LEU A 148 8.74 13.40 -19.68
C LEU A 148 9.51 12.71 -20.83
N GLY A 149 9.09 11.51 -21.24
CA GLY A 149 9.63 10.82 -22.41
C GLY A 149 10.93 10.08 -22.18
N GLN A 150 11.34 9.87 -20.91
CA GLN A 150 12.50 9.01 -20.63
C GLN A 150 12.11 7.56 -20.81
N PRO A 151 12.92 6.74 -21.48
CA PRO A 151 12.69 5.32 -21.54
C PRO A 151 12.89 4.70 -20.14
N TYR A 152 12.02 3.75 -19.80
CA TYR A 152 12.19 2.92 -18.60
C TYR A 152 13.17 1.79 -18.90
N TYR A 153 14.25 1.70 -18.14
CA TYR A 153 15.26 0.66 -18.30
C TYR A 153 15.00 -0.47 -17.30
N MET A 154 15.01 -1.69 -17.79
CA MET A 154 14.87 -2.89 -16.98
C MET A 154 15.78 -3.98 -17.53
N LEU A 155 16.51 -4.66 -16.64
CA LEU A 155 17.18 -5.90 -16.99
C LEU A 155 16.14 -6.91 -17.45
N LEU A 156 16.48 -7.75 -18.42
CA LEU A 156 15.59 -8.82 -18.88
C LEU A 156 15.23 -9.73 -17.71
N PRO A 157 13.95 -9.76 -17.29
CA PRO A 157 13.58 -10.48 -16.08
C PRO A 157 13.51 -11.99 -16.34
N GLU A 158 13.84 -12.77 -15.31
CA GLU A 158 13.43 -14.16 -15.26
C GLU A 158 11.92 -14.26 -15.16
N VAL A 159 11.33 -15.26 -15.81
CA VAL A 159 9.89 -15.50 -15.77
C VAL A 159 9.60 -16.81 -15.04
N VAL A 160 8.80 -16.74 -13.99
CA VAL A 160 8.32 -17.90 -13.22
C VAL A 160 6.91 -18.24 -13.69
N GLY A 161 6.74 -19.45 -14.21
CA GLY A 161 5.43 -19.97 -14.60
C GLY A 161 4.67 -20.50 -13.39
N MET A 162 3.45 -19.99 -13.14
CA MET A 162 2.53 -20.49 -12.11
C MET A 162 1.41 -21.27 -12.76
N LYS A 163 1.49 -22.60 -12.75
CA LYS A 163 0.49 -23.48 -13.33
C LYS A 163 -0.69 -23.66 -12.40
N LEU A 164 -1.89 -23.36 -12.88
CA LEU A 164 -3.14 -23.57 -12.15
C LEU A 164 -3.93 -24.70 -12.79
N THR A 165 -4.35 -25.66 -11.96
CA THR A 165 -5.16 -26.82 -12.36
C THR A 165 -6.39 -26.94 -11.44
N GLY A 166 -7.39 -27.74 -11.83
CA GLY A 166 -8.58 -27.97 -10.99
C GLY A 166 -9.56 -26.79 -10.92
N VAL A 167 -10.36 -26.76 -9.86
CA VAL A 167 -11.44 -25.79 -9.61
C VAL A 167 -11.40 -25.40 -8.13
N LEU A 168 -11.73 -24.16 -7.78
CA LEU A 168 -11.88 -23.77 -6.38
C LEU A 168 -12.99 -24.54 -5.69
N PRO A 169 -12.74 -25.14 -4.50
CA PRO A 169 -13.75 -25.88 -3.75
C PRO A 169 -14.81 -24.94 -3.19
N GLU A 170 -15.96 -25.51 -2.84
CA GLU A 170 -17.00 -24.79 -2.11
C GLU A 170 -16.46 -24.25 -0.77
N GLY A 171 -16.79 -23.01 -0.48
CA GLY A 171 -16.30 -22.31 0.73
C GLY A 171 -15.00 -21.54 0.54
N ALA A 172 -14.20 -21.84 -0.47
CA ALA A 172 -13.02 -21.04 -0.83
C ALA A 172 -13.37 -19.89 -1.78
N THR A 173 -12.65 -18.79 -1.62
CA THR A 173 -12.81 -17.55 -2.41
C THR A 173 -11.54 -17.19 -3.18
N ALA A 174 -11.64 -16.22 -4.08
CA ALA A 174 -10.46 -15.63 -4.73
C ALA A 174 -9.43 -15.09 -3.73
N THR A 175 -9.90 -14.63 -2.55
CA THR A 175 -9.01 -14.17 -1.47
C THR A 175 -8.17 -15.31 -0.93
N ASP A 176 -8.77 -16.47 -0.67
CA ASP A 176 -8.06 -17.64 -0.17
C ASP A 176 -7.02 -18.14 -1.18
N LEU A 177 -7.38 -18.10 -2.46
CA LEU A 177 -6.48 -18.42 -3.56
C LEU A 177 -5.29 -17.46 -3.59
N VAL A 178 -5.51 -16.15 -3.54
CA VAL A 178 -4.41 -15.18 -3.62
C VAL A 178 -3.49 -15.24 -2.40
N LEU A 179 -4.02 -15.51 -1.21
CA LEU A 179 -3.20 -15.70 -0.01
C LEU A 179 -2.33 -16.96 -0.13
N THR A 180 -2.90 -18.05 -0.66
CA THR A 180 -2.15 -19.30 -0.92
C THR A 180 -1.02 -19.07 -1.93
N VAL A 181 -1.32 -18.40 -3.04
CA VAL A 181 -0.33 -18.09 -4.08
C VAL A 181 0.75 -17.14 -3.54
N THR A 182 0.37 -16.18 -2.69
CA THR A 182 1.31 -15.23 -2.08
C THR A 182 2.32 -15.96 -1.18
N GLU A 183 1.86 -16.88 -0.35
CA GLU A 183 2.74 -17.74 0.47
C GLU A 183 3.71 -18.56 -0.41
N MET A 184 3.19 -19.24 -1.44
CA MET A 184 3.99 -20.10 -2.33
C MET A 184 5.05 -19.32 -3.10
N LEU A 185 4.67 -18.22 -3.74
CA LEU A 185 5.58 -17.42 -4.57
C LEU A 185 6.63 -16.69 -3.71
N ARG A 186 6.24 -16.21 -2.52
CA ARG A 186 7.19 -15.60 -1.59
C ARG A 186 8.23 -16.62 -1.11
N ALA A 187 7.80 -17.83 -0.80
CA ALA A 187 8.69 -18.93 -0.42
C ALA A 187 9.63 -19.35 -1.58
N HIS A 188 9.16 -19.31 -2.82
CA HIS A 188 9.97 -19.60 -4.02
C HIS A 188 11.01 -18.52 -4.29
N GLY A 189 10.74 -17.27 -3.91
CA GLY A 189 11.66 -16.15 -4.11
C GLY A 189 11.55 -15.53 -5.50
N VAL A 190 10.47 -14.79 -5.76
CA VAL A 190 10.17 -14.15 -7.06
C VAL A 190 10.51 -12.66 -7.12
N VAL A 191 11.26 -12.14 -6.14
CA VAL A 191 11.63 -10.71 -6.10
C VAL A 191 12.40 -10.33 -7.37
N GLY A 192 11.92 -9.28 -8.05
CA GLY A 192 12.49 -8.80 -9.30
C GLY A 192 12.19 -9.65 -10.53
N ARG A 193 11.42 -10.74 -10.40
CA ARG A 193 11.00 -11.62 -11.49
C ARG A 193 9.62 -11.25 -11.99
N PHE A 194 9.26 -11.76 -13.15
CA PHE A 194 7.90 -11.81 -13.66
C PHE A 194 7.27 -13.15 -13.27
N VAL A 195 5.99 -13.12 -12.93
CA VAL A 195 5.18 -14.33 -12.77
C VAL A 195 4.15 -14.35 -13.89
N GLU A 196 4.04 -15.47 -14.60
CA GLU A 196 3.01 -15.67 -15.60
C GLU A 196 2.15 -16.89 -15.23
N TYR A 197 0.84 -16.68 -15.20
CA TYR A 197 -0.13 -17.72 -14.88
C TYR A 197 -0.56 -18.48 -16.13
N TYR A 198 -0.60 -19.80 -16.04
CA TYR A 198 -0.98 -20.68 -17.14
C TYR A 198 -1.69 -21.94 -16.65
N GLY A 199 -2.07 -22.82 -17.56
CA GLY A 199 -2.73 -24.09 -17.25
C GLY A 199 -4.24 -24.05 -17.40
N ALA A 200 -4.89 -25.22 -17.33
CA ALA A 200 -6.33 -25.38 -17.56
C ALA A 200 -7.21 -24.74 -16.47
N GLY A 201 -6.67 -24.56 -15.25
CA GLY A 201 -7.39 -23.90 -14.16
C GLY A 201 -7.78 -22.45 -14.45
N LEU A 202 -7.09 -21.76 -15.38
CA LEU A 202 -7.41 -20.38 -15.74
C LEU A 202 -8.82 -20.21 -16.33
N SER A 203 -9.34 -21.21 -17.00
CA SER A 203 -10.70 -21.16 -17.58
C SER A 203 -11.79 -21.23 -16.51
N ASN A 204 -11.46 -21.69 -15.30
CA ASN A 204 -12.35 -21.77 -14.17
C ASN A 204 -12.32 -20.52 -13.28
N LEU A 205 -11.43 -19.56 -13.57
CA LEU A 205 -11.33 -18.28 -12.87
C LEU A 205 -11.97 -17.17 -13.68
N SER A 206 -12.81 -16.38 -13.07
CA SER A 206 -13.31 -15.15 -13.66
C SER A 206 -12.19 -14.12 -13.83
N LEU A 207 -12.40 -13.10 -14.66
CA LEU A 207 -11.41 -12.03 -14.78
C LEU A 207 -11.17 -11.29 -13.43
N PRO A 208 -12.18 -10.97 -12.61
CA PRO A 208 -11.95 -10.43 -11.27
C PRO A 208 -11.10 -11.33 -10.36
N ASP A 209 -11.18 -12.67 -10.47
CA ASP A 209 -10.30 -13.58 -9.73
C ASP A 209 -8.85 -13.45 -10.18
N LYS A 210 -8.63 -13.40 -11.51
CA LYS A 210 -7.31 -13.16 -12.11
C LYS A 210 -6.74 -11.79 -11.70
N ALA A 211 -7.57 -10.76 -11.70
CA ALA A 211 -7.20 -9.42 -11.27
C ALA A 211 -6.82 -9.38 -9.78
N THR A 212 -7.50 -10.16 -8.93
CA THR A 212 -7.16 -10.32 -7.51
C THR A 212 -5.76 -10.90 -7.33
N LEU A 213 -5.42 -11.95 -8.09
CA LEU A 213 -4.08 -12.56 -8.09
C LEU A 213 -3.01 -11.59 -8.61
N ALA A 214 -3.28 -10.91 -9.70
CA ALA A 214 -2.38 -9.91 -10.30
C ALA A 214 -2.15 -8.72 -9.38
N ASN A 215 -3.18 -8.27 -8.64
CA ASN A 215 -3.12 -7.17 -7.70
C ASN A 215 -2.05 -7.38 -6.63
N MET A 216 -1.94 -8.59 -6.08
CA MET A 216 -1.01 -8.92 -5.00
C MET A 216 0.40 -9.29 -5.48
N SER A 217 0.78 -8.97 -6.73
CA SER A 217 2.16 -9.17 -7.22
C SER A 217 3.22 -8.53 -6.31
N PRO A 218 3.03 -7.30 -5.79
CA PRO A 218 3.98 -6.71 -4.85
C PRO A 218 4.08 -7.47 -3.53
N GLU A 219 3.01 -8.08 -3.05
CA GLU A 219 2.97 -8.83 -1.80
C GLU A 219 3.75 -10.13 -1.91
N TYR A 220 3.66 -10.85 -3.03
CA TYR A 220 4.54 -12.01 -3.24
C TYR A 220 5.93 -11.64 -3.78
N GLY A 221 6.17 -10.38 -4.13
CA GLY A 221 7.49 -9.83 -4.49
C GLY A 221 7.79 -9.79 -5.98
N ALA A 222 6.86 -10.17 -6.86
CA ALA A 222 7.07 -10.12 -8.30
C ALA A 222 6.87 -8.70 -8.88
N THR A 223 7.50 -8.43 -10.01
CA THR A 223 7.31 -7.19 -10.75
C THR A 223 5.92 -7.14 -11.39
N ILE A 224 5.46 -8.25 -11.97
CA ILE A 224 4.12 -8.45 -12.52
C ILE A 224 3.59 -9.85 -12.18
N GLY A 225 2.25 -10.00 -12.24
CA GLY A 225 1.56 -11.28 -12.16
C GLY A 225 0.61 -11.40 -13.36
N PHE A 226 1.15 -11.82 -14.50
CA PHE A 226 0.51 -11.69 -15.80
C PHE A 226 -0.41 -12.87 -16.15
N PHE A 227 -1.57 -12.52 -16.71
CA PHE A 227 -2.53 -13.46 -17.30
C PHE A 227 -2.67 -13.21 -18.79
N PRO A 228 -2.68 -14.25 -19.63
CA PRO A 228 -2.92 -14.07 -21.05
C PRO A 228 -4.37 -13.65 -21.33
N VAL A 229 -4.56 -12.94 -22.44
CA VAL A 229 -5.91 -12.61 -22.96
C VAL A 229 -6.64 -13.89 -23.32
N ASP A 230 -7.88 -14.06 -22.85
CA ASP A 230 -8.73 -15.22 -23.12
C ASP A 230 -10.22 -14.83 -23.20
N ASP A 231 -11.11 -15.81 -23.28
CA ASP A 231 -12.56 -15.58 -23.35
C ASP A 231 -13.12 -14.86 -22.11
N GLN A 232 -12.49 -15.03 -20.93
CA GLN A 232 -12.88 -14.31 -19.72
C GLN A 232 -12.57 -12.81 -19.84
N THR A 233 -11.43 -12.46 -20.47
CA THR A 233 -11.09 -11.07 -20.80
C THR A 233 -12.17 -10.44 -21.68
N LEU A 234 -12.58 -11.13 -22.77
CA LEU A 234 -13.61 -10.62 -23.68
C LEU A 234 -14.99 -10.50 -23.01
N SER A 235 -15.33 -11.45 -22.14
CA SER A 235 -16.57 -11.42 -21.36
C SER A 235 -16.59 -10.25 -20.40
N TYR A 236 -15.47 -9.97 -19.71
CA TYR A 236 -15.36 -8.85 -18.81
C TYR A 236 -15.47 -7.50 -19.53
N LEU A 237 -14.79 -7.34 -20.66
CA LEU A 237 -14.87 -6.12 -21.46
C LEU A 237 -16.31 -5.83 -21.91
N ARG A 238 -17.07 -6.86 -22.32
CA ARG A 238 -18.51 -6.72 -22.63
C ARG A 238 -19.31 -6.38 -21.37
N GLY A 239 -19.04 -7.08 -20.27
CA GLY A 239 -19.73 -6.91 -18.99
C GLY A 239 -19.52 -5.52 -18.37
N THR A 240 -18.38 -4.87 -18.64
CA THR A 240 -18.05 -3.50 -18.21
C THR A 240 -18.43 -2.43 -19.25
N GLY A 241 -19.20 -2.81 -20.28
CA GLY A 241 -19.77 -1.86 -21.25
C GLY A 241 -18.77 -1.30 -22.26
N ARG A 242 -17.62 -1.96 -22.49
CA ARG A 242 -16.69 -1.56 -23.56
C ARG A 242 -17.38 -1.69 -24.92
N PRO A 243 -17.12 -0.74 -25.88
CA PRO A 243 -17.72 -0.79 -27.22
C PRO A 243 -17.37 -2.09 -27.96
N ASP A 244 -18.32 -2.64 -28.70
CA ASP A 244 -18.15 -3.90 -29.45
C ASP A 244 -16.98 -3.89 -30.44
N ASP A 245 -16.67 -2.74 -31.04
CA ASP A 245 -15.53 -2.60 -31.96
C ASP A 245 -14.20 -2.75 -31.22
N MET A 246 -14.12 -2.26 -29.98
CA MET A 246 -12.96 -2.46 -29.11
C MET A 246 -12.80 -3.94 -28.74
N VAL A 247 -13.87 -4.60 -28.30
CA VAL A 247 -13.83 -6.02 -27.92
C VAL A 247 -13.41 -6.90 -29.10
N ARG A 248 -13.98 -6.65 -30.31
CA ARG A 248 -13.58 -7.37 -31.55
C ARG A 248 -12.12 -7.08 -31.91
N ARG A 249 -11.64 -5.85 -31.73
CA ARG A 249 -10.22 -5.51 -31.94
C ARG A 249 -9.31 -6.30 -31.02
N VAL A 250 -9.64 -6.35 -29.72
CA VAL A 250 -8.88 -7.13 -28.72
C VAL A 250 -8.84 -8.60 -29.14
N GLU A 251 -9.97 -9.21 -29.46
CA GLU A 251 -10.04 -10.60 -29.87
C GLU A 251 -9.20 -10.87 -31.14
N TYR A 252 -9.42 -10.08 -32.19
CA TYR A 252 -8.77 -10.29 -33.48
C TYR A 252 -7.26 -10.10 -33.38
N ILE A 253 -6.81 -8.97 -32.83
CA ILE A 253 -5.38 -8.66 -32.76
C ILE A 253 -4.65 -9.64 -31.83
N SER A 254 -5.23 -10.01 -30.67
CA SER A 254 -4.61 -10.96 -29.78
C SER A 254 -4.45 -12.34 -30.41
N LYS A 255 -5.42 -12.77 -31.21
CA LYS A 255 -5.34 -14.04 -31.98
C LYS A 255 -4.27 -13.97 -33.09
N GLU A 256 -4.21 -12.87 -33.83
CA GLU A 256 -3.21 -12.66 -34.90
C GLU A 256 -1.77 -12.60 -34.35
N LEU A 257 -1.59 -12.02 -33.18
CA LEU A 257 -0.28 -11.91 -32.52
C LEU A 257 0.10 -13.19 -31.74
N GLY A 258 -0.79 -14.20 -31.67
CA GLY A 258 -0.54 -15.41 -30.89
C GLY A 258 -0.61 -15.19 -29.36
N LEU A 259 -1.22 -14.10 -28.91
CA LEU A 259 -1.35 -13.73 -27.49
C LEU A 259 -2.68 -14.21 -26.87
N PHE A 260 -3.58 -14.77 -27.64
CA PHE A 260 -4.88 -15.28 -27.19
C PHE A 260 -4.77 -16.70 -26.67
N ARG A 261 -5.04 -16.92 -25.39
CA ARG A 261 -4.97 -18.23 -24.75
C ARG A 261 -6.30 -19.01 -24.93
N THR A 262 -6.17 -20.30 -25.19
CA THR A 262 -7.23 -21.31 -25.13
C THR A 262 -6.77 -22.51 -24.30
N ASP A 263 -7.67 -23.45 -23.96
CA ASP A 263 -7.26 -24.68 -23.24
C ASP A 263 -6.37 -25.60 -24.07
N LEU A 264 -6.23 -25.34 -25.38
CA LEU A 264 -5.34 -26.06 -26.29
C LEU A 264 -4.00 -25.36 -26.48
N THR A 265 -3.81 -24.19 -25.89
CA THR A 265 -2.52 -23.47 -25.95
C THR A 265 -1.45 -24.29 -25.24
N PRO A 266 -0.32 -24.60 -25.89
CA PRO A 266 0.79 -25.32 -25.24
C PRO A 266 1.31 -24.54 -24.02
N ASP A 267 1.75 -25.28 -22.99
CA ASP A 267 2.43 -24.68 -21.86
C ASP A 267 3.70 -23.98 -22.33
N PRO A 268 3.92 -22.70 -21.96
CA PRO A 268 5.17 -22.01 -22.29
C PRO A 268 6.38 -22.57 -21.53
N ASP A 269 7.58 -22.31 -22.06
CA ASP A 269 8.85 -22.57 -21.35
C ASP A 269 9.21 -21.39 -20.46
N PHE A 270 9.43 -21.67 -19.18
CA PHE A 270 9.74 -20.66 -18.17
C PHE A 270 11.11 -20.92 -17.53
N THR A 271 11.70 -19.91 -16.90
CA THR A 271 12.94 -20.04 -16.14
C THR A 271 12.78 -21.05 -14.99
N SER A 272 11.63 -21.01 -14.31
CA SER A 272 11.21 -22.01 -13.32
C SER A 272 9.68 -22.07 -13.27
N THR A 273 9.15 -23.15 -12.70
CA THR A 273 7.70 -23.37 -12.63
C THR A 273 7.25 -23.81 -11.25
N LEU A 274 6.05 -23.39 -10.88
CA LEU A 274 5.28 -23.87 -9.74
C LEU A 274 3.93 -24.38 -10.22
N GLU A 275 3.31 -25.28 -9.48
CA GLU A 275 1.98 -25.80 -9.76
C GLU A 275 1.09 -25.74 -8.53
N LEU A 276 -0.15 -25.31 -8.70
CA LEU A 276 -1.20 -25.32 -7.67
C LEU A 276 -2.47 -25.98 -8.25
N ASP A 277 -2.91 -27.02 -7.56
CA ASP A 277 -4.24 -27.58 -7.77
C ASP A 277 -5.25 -26.73 -6.97
N LEU A 278 -6.14 -26.02 -7.66
CA LEU A 278 -7.16 -25.16 -7.05
C LEU A 278 -8.06 -25.92 -6.06
N ASN A 279 -8.24 -27.24 -6.22
CA ASN A 279 -9.02 -28.05 -5.28
C ASN A 279 -8.41 -28.12 -3.87
N THR A 280 -7.15 -27.73 -3.71
CA THR A 280 -6.45 -27.75 -2.40
C THR A 280 -6.53 -26.42 -1.66
N VAL A 281 -7.13 -25.41 -2.23
CA VAL A 281 -7.26 -24.08 -1.61
C VAL A 281 -8.31 -24.15 -0.49
N GLU A 282 -7.96 -23.65 0.67
CA GLU A 282 -8.79 -23.64 1.86
C GLU A 282 -9.05 -22.21 2.36
N PRO A 283 -10.21 -21.94 3.01
CA PRO A 283 -10.47 -20.66 3.66
C PRO A 283 -9.33 -20.26 4.60
N SER A 284 -8.85 -19.04 4.45
CA SER A 284 -7.61 -18.58 5.08
C SER A 284 -7.67 -17.11 5.46
N LEU A 285 -6.80 -16.74 6.40
CA LEU A 285 -6.42 -15.35 6.67
C LEU A 285 -4.91 -15.21 6.42
N ALA A 286 -4.41 -13.99 6.46
CA ALA A 286 -2.97 -13.75 6.52
C ALA A 286 -2.65 -12.69 7.57
N GLY A 287 -1.68 -12.96 8.42
CA GLY A 287 -1.27 -12.07 9.50
C GLY A 287 -0.41 -12.76 10.56
N PRO A 288 -0.13 -12.06 11.66
CA PRO A 288 -0.66 -10.74 12.07
C PRO A 288 0.06 -9.51 11.48
N LYS A 289 1.12 -9.69 10.69
CA LYS A 289 1.99 -8.58 10.27
C LYS A 289 2.31 -8.54 8.78
N ARG A 290 2.15 -9.63 8.03
CA ARG A 290 2.56 -9.72 6.62
C ARG A 290 1.56 -10.51 5.77
N PRO A 291 1.37 -10.15 4.49
CA PRO A 291 0.44 -10.82 3.59
C PRO A 291 0.76 -12.29 3.28
N GLN A 292 2.04 -12.66 3.34
CA GLN A 292 2.50 -14.03 3.10
C GLN A 292 2.39 -14.96 4.32
N ASP A 293 2.09 -14.43 5.49
CA ASP A 293 1.91 -15.22 6.72
C ASP A 293 0.48 -15.79 6.73
N ARG A 294 0.21 -16.74 5.82
CA ARG A 294 -1.11 -17.36 5.67
C ARG A 294 -1.42 -18.29 6.84
N ILE A 295 -2.64 -18.19 7.33
CA ILE A 295 -3.18 -19.00 8.42
C ILE A 295 -4.48 -19.64 7.91
N ARG A 296 -4.62 -20.97 8.01
CA ARG A 296 -5.88 -21.65 7.69
C ARG A 296 -6.94 -21.23 8.70
N LEU A 297 -8.16 -21.04 8.24
CA LEU A 297 -9.26 -20.60 9.12
C LEU A 297 -9.44 -21.53 10.34
N ALA A 298 -9.27 -22.82 10.15
CA ALA A 298 -9.34 -23.83 11.23
C ALA A 298 -8.23 -23.70 12.28
N GLU A 299 -7.13 -23.01 11.97
CA GLU A 299 -5.96 -22.85 12.84
C GLU A 299 -5.87 -21.45 13.45
N MET A 300 -6.77 -20.52 13.07
CA MET A 300 -6.67 -19.11 13.41
C MET A 300 -6.60 -18.84 14.92
N SER A 301 -7.48 -19.43 15.71
CA SER A 301 -7.50 -19.24 17.17
C SER A 301 -6.17 -19.67 17.82
N LYS A 302 -5.66 -20.85 17.44
CA LYS A 302 -4.41 -21.39 17.96
C LYS A 302 -3.20 -20.57 17.54
N GLN A 303 -3.20 -20.09 16.29
CA GLN A 303 -2.12 -19.26 15.78
C GLN A 303 -2.07 -17.91 16.48
N PHE A 304 -3.22 -17.27 16.72
CA PHE A 304 -3.26 -16.03 17.51
C PHE A 304 -2.68 -16.23 18.92
N GLU A 305 -3.06 -17.32 19.61
CA GLU A 305 -2.50 -17.65 20.93
C GLU A 305 -0.97 -17.82 20.89
N ALA A 306 -0.46 -18.47 19.84
CA ALA A 306 0.98 -18.67 19.66
C ALA A 306 1.73 -17.34 19.37
N ASP A 307 1.12 -16.42 18.63
CA ASP A 307 1.70 -15.13 18.25
C ASP A 307 1.60 -14.07 19.37
N LEU A 308 0.62 -14.19 20.25
CA LEU A 308 0.31 -13.21 21.30
C LEU A 308 1.53 -12.76 22.11
N PRO A 309 2.41 -13.66 22.61
CA PRO A 309 3.58 -13.23 23.40
C PRO A 309 4.50 -12.25 22.66
N ALA A 310 4.64 -12.41 21.35
CA ALA A 310 5.48 -11.54 20.50
C ALA A 310 4.78 -10.22 20.13
N LEU A 311 3.49 -10.11 20.35
CA LEU A 311 2.68 -8.92 20.05
C LEU A 311 2.49 -8.00 21.25
N VAL A 312 2.72 -8.50 22.48
CA VAL A 312 2.57 -7.71 23.71
C VAL A 312 3.53 -6.50 23.69
N PRO A 313 3.04 -5.28 23.99
CA PRO A 313 3.89 -4.09 24.01
C PRO A 313 4.99 -4.18 25.07
N THR A 314 6.13 -3.55 24.81
CA THR A 314 7.22 -3.40 25.79
C THR A 314 6.69 -2.71 27.05
N GLY A 315 7.02 -3.26 28.23
CA GLY A 315 6.55 -2.74 29.50
C GLY A 315 5.30 -3.45 30.05
N PHE A 316 4.66 -4.30 29.25
CA PHE A 316 3.56 -5.15 29.67
C PHE A 316 3.98 -6.62 29.60
N SER A 317 3.30 -7.48 30.34
CA SER A 317 3.57 -8.93 30.35
C SER A 317 2.26 -9.75 30.39
N LEU A 318 2.31 -10.94 29.84
CA LEU A 318 1.22 -11.90 30.02
C LEU A 318 1.20 -12.40 31.49
N PRO A 319 0.03 -12.77 32.04
CA PRO A 319 -0.07 -13.37 33.37
C PRO A 319 0.82 -14.63 33.48
N SER A 320 1.49 -14.80 34.64
CA SER A 320 2.37 -15.95 34.91
C SER A 320 1.52 -17.22 35.06
N GLY A 321 1.41 -18.03 33.99
CA GLY A 321 0.60 -19.25 34.02
C GLY A 321 0.22 -19.83 32.64
N THR A 322 0.42 -19.10 31.58
CA THR A 322 0.15 -19.57 30.21
C THR A 322 1.25 -20.50 29.69
N ASN A 323 1.46 -21.64 30.32
CA ASN A 323 2.06 -22.81 29.67
C ASN A 323 0.96 -23.42 28.77
N SER A 324 1.28 -23.63 27.53
CA SER A 324 0.46 -24.24 26.48
C SER A 324 -0.17 -25.57 26.89
N THR A 325 -1.26 -25.51 27.61
CA THR A 325 -2.13 -26.67 27.85
C THR A 325 -3.57 -26.20 27.80
N SER A 326 -4.19 -26.44 26.65
CA SER A 326 -5.64 -26.48 26.40
C SER A 326 -6.50 -25.64 27.37
N LEU A 327 -6.77 -24.39 27.00
CA LEU A 327 -7.93 -23.68 27.50
C LEU A 327 -9.17 -24.48 27.08
N LYS A 328 -9.77 -25.16 28.02
CA LYS A 328 -11.09 -25.74 27.87
C LYS A 328 -12.05 -24.58 27.66
N SER A 329 -12.75 -24.58 26.53
CA SER A 329 -13.88 -23.73 26.28
C SER A 329 -14.88 -23.88 27.44
N SER A 330 -14.89 -22.96 28.40
CA SER A 330 -16.03 -22.80 29.28
C SER A 330 -17.11 -22.11 28.44
N GLY A 331 -18.06 -22.92 27.96
CA GLY A 331 -19.27 -22.41 27.35
C GLY A 331 -20.09 -21.68 28.41
N GLU A 332 -19.84 -20.44 28.63
CA GLU A 332 -20.71 -19.56 29.40
C GLU A 332 -21.24 -18.45 28.50
N SER A 333 -22.56 -18.48 28.41
CA SER A 333 -23.42 -17.57 27.71
C SER A 333 -23.19 -16.13 28.11
N TRP A 334 -23.02 -15.26 27.11
CA TRP A 334 -23.05 -13.82 27.27
C TRP A 334 -24.53 -13.40 27.44
N GLU A 335 -25.05 -13.48 28.65
CA GLU A 335 -26.34 -12.87 28.97
C GLU A 335 -26.16 -11.37 29.20
N VAL A 336 -26.79 -10.56 28.36
CA VAL A 336 -27.11 -9.17 28.67
C VAL A 336 -28.27 -9.18 29.67
N GLY A 337 -27.94 -9.42 30.95
CA GLY A 337 -28.89 -9.36 32.03
C GLY A 337 -28.74 -8.05 32.79
N ALA A 338 -29.79 -7.24 32.80
CA ALA A 338 -29.93 -6.19 33.79
C ALA A 338 -30.15 -6.85 35.14
N ASP A 339 -29.06 -7.12 35.87
CA ASP A 339 -29.11 -6.99 37.36
C ASP A 339 -27.69 -7.09 37.93
N SER A 340 -27.48 -6.38 39.00
CA SER A 340 -26.25 -6.20 39.73
C SER A 340 -25.73 -7.51 40.37
N GLY A 341 -24.77 -8.12 39.72
CA GLY A 341 -23.97 -9.20 40.28
C GLY A 341 -22.54 -9.13 39.79
N ALA A 342 -21.57 -9.08 40.70
CA ALA A 342 -20.15 -9.10 40.35
C ALA A 342 -19.84 -10.33 39.51
N VAL A 343 -19.54 -10.13 38.23
CA VAL A 343 -19.00 -11.16 37.37
C VAL A 343 -17.58 -11.44 37.82
N GLN A 344 -17.28 -12.64 38.31
CA GLN A 344 -15.92 -13.11 38.50
C GLN A 344 -15.29 -13.28 37.12
N VAL A 345 -14.33 -12.38 36.78
CA VAL A 345 -13.48 -12.48 35.61
C VAL A 345 -12.57 -13.70 35.77
N ALA A 346 -12.46 -14.53 34.76
CA ALA A 346 -11.50 -15.63 34.75
C ALA A 346 -10.07 -15.03 34.87
N ASP A 347 -9.32 -15.48 35.84
CA ASP A 347 -8.04 -14.89 36.31
C ASP A 347 -6.87 -14.96 35.29
N ASP A 348 -7.08 -15.48 34.06
CA ASP A 348 -5.98 -15.81 33.14
C ASP A 348 -5.92 -15.00 31.84
N ALA A 349 -6.88 -14.10 31.56
CA ALA A 349 -6.86 -13.28 30.35
C ALA A 349 -6.69 -11.78 30.70
N ARG A 350 -5.81 -11.09 29.95
CA ARG A 350 -5.72 -9.62 30.06
C ARG A 350 -6.98 -9.01 29.45
N SER A 351 -7.84 -8.50 30.29
CA SER A 351 -9.09 -7.86 29.88
C SER A 351 -9.40 -6.62 30.70
N VAL A 352 -10.17 -5.71 30.16
CA VAL A 352 -10.62 -4.48 30.82
C VAL A 352 -12.05 -4.16 30.42
N LEU A 353 -12.84 -3.69 31.38
CA LEU A 353 -14.18 -3.18 31.12
C LEU A 353 -14.10 -1.70 30.70
N ALA A 354 -14.51 -1.38 29.49
CA ALA A 354 -14.66 -0.03 28.99
C ALA A 354 -16.15 0.35 28.92
N GLU A 355 -16.47 1.60 29.14
CA GLU A 355 -17.82 2.12 28.91
C GLU A 355 -17.92 2.64 27.48
N HIS A 356 -18.74 2.02 26.63
CA HIS A 356 -18.92 2.41 25.25
C HIS A 356 -20.41 2.57 24.92
N ASN A 357 -20.82 3.78 24.46
CA ASN A 357 -22.23 4.08 24.15
C ASN A 357 -23.21 3.78 25.28
N GLY A 358 -22.79 4.03 26.53
CA GLY A 358 -23.61 3.76 27.72
C GLY A 358 -23.70 2.28 28.14
N GLN A 359 -22.92 1.42 27.50
CA GLN A 359 -22.82 -0.01 27.84
C GLN A 359 -21.41 -0.35 28.35
N LYS A 360 -21.32 -1.26 29.28
CA LYS A 360 -20.03 -1.84 29.69
C LYS A 360 -19.65 -2.94 28.69
N VAL A 361 -18.52 -2.77 28.04
CA VAL A 361 -17.98 -3.72 27.07
C VAL A 361 -16.63 -4.23 27.58
N GLU A 362 -16.37 -5.51 27.41
CA GLU A 362 -15.08 -6.11 27.75
C GLU A 362 -14.16 -6.07 26.54
N ILE A 363 -12.98 -5.46 26.69
CA ILE A 363 -11.91 -5.45 25.70
C ILE A 363 -10.77 -6.31 26.25
N LYS A 364 -10.35 -7.30 25.48
CA LYS A 364 -9.30 -8.24 25.86
C LYS A 364 -8.31 -8.47 24.70
N ASP A 365 -7.24 -9.21 24.97
CA ASP A 365 -6.36 -9.69 23.89
C ASP A 365 -7.18 -10.50 22.89
N GLY A 366 -6.98 -10.24 21.59
CA GLY A 366 -7.74 -10.83 20.49
C GLY A 366 -9.07 -10.15 20.14
N THR A 367 -9.50 -9.11 20.87
CA THR A 367 -10.69 -8.34 20.51
C THR A 367 -10.53 -7.68 19.15
N VAL A 368 -11.48 -7.87 18.24
CA VAL A 368 -11.55 -7.17 16.96
C VAL A 368 -12.11 -5.77 17.20
N VAL A 369 -11.30 -4.74 16.95
CA VAL A 369 -11.72 -3.34 17.10
C VAL A 369 -11.94 -2.65 15.75
N ILE A 370 -11.44 -3.22 14.65
CA ILE A 370 -11.66 -2.75 13.27
C ILE A 370 -12.05 -3.94 12.41
N ALA A 371 -13.18 -3.85 11.71
CA ALA A 371 -13.59 -4.77 10.65
C ALA A 371 -13.92 -3.96 9.40
N SER A 372 -13.12 -4.10 8.33
CA SER A 372 -13.25 -3.23 7.16
C SER A 372 -13.26 -4.01 5.86
N ILE A 373 -14.35 -3.82 5.09
CA ILE A 373 -14.42 -4.22 3.68
C ILE A 373 -13.81 -3.07 2.88
N THR A 374 -12.58 -3.24 2.42
CA THR A 374 -11.77 -2.14 1.86
C THR A 374 -10.80 -2.63 0.79
N SER A 375 -10.26 -1.70 0.01
CA SER A 375 -9.17 -1.90 -0.92
C SER A 375 -9.54 -2.52 -2.27
N CYS A 376 -8.60 -2.43 -3.21
CA CYS A 376 -8.73 -2.88 -4.59
C CYS A 376 -8.80 -4.40 -4.75
N THR A 377 -8.10 -5.17 -3.90
CA THR A 377 -7.92 -6.62 -4.08
C THR A 377 -9.25 -7.36 -4.13
N ASN A 378 -10.12 -7.10 -3.18
CA ASN A 378 -11.35 -7.86 -3.01
C ASN A 378 -12.60 -7.12 -3.51
N THR A 379 -12.67 -5.79 -3.37
CA THR A 379 -13.89 -5.04 -3.72
C THR A 379 -14.15 -4.96 -5.22
N SER A 380 -13.14 -5.21 -6.05
CA SER A 380 -13.27 -5.35 -7.52
C SER A 380 -13.90 -6.67 -7.95
N ASN A 381 -14.06 -7.63 -7.04
CA ASN A 381 -14.61 -8.94 -7.33
C ASN A 381 -16.07 -9.03 -6.86
N PRO A 382 -17.06 -9.01 -7.79
CA PRO A 382 -18.46 -9.07 -7.43
C PRO A 382 -18.84 -10.31 -6.63
N SER A 383 -18.16 -11.45 -6.85
CA SER A 383 -18.51 -12.70 -6.19
C SER A 383 -18.26 -12.63 -4.67
N VAL A 384 -17.11 -12.07 -4.23
CA VAL A 384 -16.81 -11.96 -2.80
C VAL A 384 -17.63 -10.85 -2.13
N MET A 385 -17.95 -9.77 -2.86
CA MET A 385 -18.78 -8.68 -2.33
C MET A 385 -20.24 -9.10 -2.17
N VAL A 386 -20.80 -9.77 -3.17
CA VAL A 386 -22.14 -10.38 -3.07
C VAL A 386 -22.18 -11.46 -2.01
N GLY A 387 -21.13 -12.28 -1.91
CA GLY A 387 -20.98 -13.26 -0.83
C GLY A 387 -21.06 -12.63 0.55
N ALA A 388 -20.35 -11.51 0.79
CA ALA A 388 -20.44 -10.76 2.04
C ALA A 388 -21.85 -10.21 2.30
N GLY A 389 -22.52 -9.68 1.27
CA GLY A 389 -23.90 -9.21 1.37
C GLY A 389 -24.90 -10.32 1.67
N LEU A 390 -24.76 -11.51 1.07
CA LEU A 390 -25.59 -12.69 1.34
C LEU A 390 -25.38 -13.22 2.77
N LEU A 391 -24.12 -13.27 3.25
CA LEU A 391 -23.84 -13.64 4.63
C LEU A 391 -24.47 -12.64 5.61
N ALA A 392 -24.32 -11.32 5.33
CA ALA A 392 -24.95 -10.27 6.12
C ALA A 392 -26.48 -10.42 6.17
N LYS A 393 -27.12 -10.70 5.03
CA LYS A 393 -28.56 -10.97 4.94
C LYS A 393 -28.96 -12.12 5.85
N LYS A 394 -28.33 -13.29 5.70
CA LYS A 394 -28.61 -14.49 6.50
C LYS A 394 -28.37 -14.26 7.99
N ALA A 395 -27.32 -13.49 8.36
CA ALA A 395 -27.03 -13.10 9.74
C ALA A 395 -28.13 -12.22 10.35
N VAL A 396 -28.54 -11.17 9.63
CA VAL A 396 -29.61 -10.24 10.06
C VAL A 396 -30.94 -10.96 10.18
N GLU A 397 -31.31 -11.81 9.22
CA GLU A 397 -32.53 -12.62 9.25
C GLU A 397 -32.59 -13.58 10.45
N ARG A 398 -31.41 -13.92 11.02
CA ARG A 398 -31.28 -14.70 12.27
C ARG A 398 -31.15 -13.85 13.53
N GLY A 399 -31.22 -12.52 13.40
CA GLY A 399 -31.14 -11.58 14.52
C GLY A 399 -29.74 -11.29 15.02
N LEU A 400 -28.68 -11.72 14.30
CA LEU A 400 -27.31 -11.43 14.68
C LEU A 400 -26.97 -9.94 14.46
N GLN A 401 -26.10 -9.41 15.31
CA GLN A 401 -25.60 -8.04 15.26
C GLN A 401 -24.10 -7.98 15.46
N VAL A 402 -23.47 -6.98 14.88
CA VAL A 402 -22.05 -6.68 15.10
C VAL A 402 -21.84 -6.19 16.53
N LYS A 403 -20.73 -6.56 17.14
CA LYS A 403 -20.39 -6.11 18.49
C LYS A 403 -20.22 -4.59 18.53
N PRO A 404 -20.71 -3.92 19.62
CA PRO A 404 -20.75 -2.45 19.67
C PRO A 404 -19.37 -1.78 19.58
N TRP A 405 -18.31 -2.43 20.05
CA TRP A 405 -16.94 -1.90 20.05
C TRP A 405 -16.23 -2.05 18.70
N VAL A 406 -16.80 -2.80 17.74
CA VAL A 406 -16.19 -2.99 16.42
C VAL A 406 -16.47 -1.78 15.54
N LYS A 407 -15.43 -1.12 15.10
CA LYS A 407 -15.48 -0.11 14.05
C LYS A 407 -15.62 -0.81 12.70
N THR A 408 -16.83 -0.75 12.13
CA THR A 408 -17.14 -1.33 10.83
C THR A 408 -17.13 -0.27 9.74
N ALA A 409 -16.61 -0.60 8.56
CA ALA A 409 -16.57 0.29 7.42
C ALA A 409 -16.62 -0.49 6.11
N MET A 410 -17.25 0.09 5.09
CA MET A 410 -17.18 -0.40 3.71
C MET A 410 -16.66 0.73 2.82
N ALA A 411 -15.52 0.48 2.15
CA ALA A 411 -14.90 1.38 1.20
C ALA A 411 -14.72 0.68 -0.14
N PRO A 412 -15.75 0.67 -1.01
CA PRO A 412 -15.67 0.01 -2.30
C PRO A 412 -14.64 0.64 -3.23
N GLY A 413 -14.09 -0.15 -4.13
CA GLY A 413 -13.11 0.33 -5.11
C GLY A 413 -13.72 1.08 -6.29
N SER A 414 -15.04 1.04 -6.50
CA SER A 414 -15.78 1.90 -7.41
C SER A 414 -17.25 2.05 -6.98
N GLN A 415 -17.92 3.05 -7.54
CA GLN A 415 -19.35 3.28 -7.28
C GLN A 415 -20.22 2.13 -7.83
N VAL A 416 -19.77 1.40 -8.83
CA VAL A 416 -20.48 0.25 -9.41
C VAL A 416 -20.75 -0.83 -8.37
N VAL A 417 -19.84 -0.99 -7.39
CA VAL A 417 -20.02 -1.94 -6.28
C VAL A 417 -21.27 -1.62 -5.47
N THR A 418 -21.48 -0.36 -5.15
CA THR A 418 -22.67 0.09 -4.44
C THR A 418 -23.93 -0.08 -5.29
N ASP A 419 -23.83 0.16 -6.60
CA ASP A 419 -24.95 0.01 -7.53
C ASP A 419 -25.46 -1.43 -7.57
N TYR A 420 -24.59 -2.43 -7.76
CA TYR A 420 -25.04 -3.82 -7.79
C TYR A 420 -25.44 -4.37 -6.42
N LEU A 421 -24.84 -3.91 -5.31
CA LEU A 421 -25.29 -4.27 -3.97
C LEU A 421 -26.68 -3.68 -3.67
N THR A 422 -26.98 -2.49 -4.16
CA THR A 422 -28.31 -1.87 -4.09
C THR A 422 -29.32 -2.64 -4.95
N GLN A 423 -28.93 -2.93 -6.21
CA GLN A 423 -29.79 -3.64 -7.16
C GLN A 423 -30.15 -5.06 -6.69
N SER A 424 -29.21 -5.73 -6.00
CA SER A 424 -29.45 -7.06 -5.42
C SER A 424 -30.21 -7.02 -4.10
N GLY A 425 -30.46 -5.83 -3.52
CA GLY A 425 -31.09 -5.65 -2.21
C GLY A 425 -30.21 -6.09 -1.03
N LEU A 426 -28.89 -6.24 -1.24
CA LEU A 426 -27.97 -6.68 -0.21
C LEU A 426 -27.37 -5.55 0.62
N LEU A 427 -27.27 -4.33 0.04
CA LEU A 427 -26.71 -3.18 0.75
C LEU A 427 -27.40 -2.89 2.09
N PRO A 428 -28.76 -2.87 2.21
CA PRO A 428 -29.42 -2.63 3.49
C PRO A 428 -29.07 -3.63 4.61
N TYR A 429 -28.72 -4.87 4.27
CA TYR A 429 -28.30 -5.86 5.28
C TYR A 429 -26.88 -5.61 5.77
N LEU A 430 -25.98 -5.20 4.90
CA LEU A 430 -24.63 -4.73 5.29
C LEU A 430 -24.73 -3.51 6.20
N GLU A 431 -25.59 -2.54 5.86
CA GLU A 431 -25.83 -1.34 6.66
C GLU A 431 -26.45 -1.64 8.04
N GLN A 432 -27.37 -2.62 8.13
CA GLN A 432 -27.90 -3.10 9.41
C GLN A 432 -26.81 -3.71 10.30
N LEU A 433 -25.78 -4.31 9.70
CA LEU A 433 -24.56 -4.74 10.38
C LEU A 433 -23.52 -3.61 10.48
N ARG A 434 -23.92 -2.37 10.29
CA ARG A 434 -23.10 -1.15 10.40
C ARG A 434 -21.96 -1.03 9.39
N PHE A 435 -21.94 -1.86 8.33
CA PHE A 435 -21.04 -1.71 7.19
C PHE A 435 -21.59 -0.67 6.20
N HIS A 436 -21.68 0.59 6.64
CA HIS A 436 -22.04 1.69 5.76
C HIS A 436 -20.88 2.06 4.84
N VAL A 437 -21.19 2.57 3.66
CA VAL A 437 -20.20 3.17 2.78
C VAL A 437 -19.60 4.40 3.47
N VAL A 438 -18.28 4.43 3.62
CA VAL A 438 -17.53 5.53 4.25
C VAL A 438 -16.78 6.40 3.24
N GLY A 439 -16.63 5.92 2.03
CA GLY A 439 -15.96 6.55 0.90
C GLY A 439 -15.67 5.54 -0.20
N TYR A 440 -15.11 6.00 -1.32
CA TYR A 440 -14.66 5.15 -2.42
C TYR A 440 -13.13 5.27 -2.57
N GLY A 441 -12.44 4.14 -2.66
CA GLY A 441 -10.99 4.07 -2.79
C GLY A 441 -10.29 3.35 -1.64
N CYS A 442 -8.99 3.61 -1.45
CA CYS A 442 -8.18 2.95 -0.43
C CYS A 442 -8.18 3.75 0.88
N MET A 443 -8.71 3.16 1.94
CA MET A 443 -8.84 3.81 3.25
C MET A 443 -8.12 3.03 4.34
N THR A 444 -8.76 2.05 4.97
CA THR A 444 -8.20 1.30 6.11
C THR A 444 -6.86 0.64 5.76
N CYS A 445 -6.71 0.06 4.58
CA CYS A 445 -5.50 -0.63 4.14
C CYS A 445 -4.26 0.29 4.00
N ILE A 446 -4.45 1.61 3.90
CA ILE A 446 -3.36 2.61 3.77
C ILE A 446 -3.10 3.41 5.05
N GLY A 447 -3.81 3.13 6.13
CA GLY A 447 -3.68 3.88 7.37
C GLY A 447 -4.67 5.00 7.56
N ASN A 448 -5.68 5.10 6.70
CA ASN A 448 -6.77 6.07 6.82
C ASN A 448 -7.96 5.50 7.61
N SER A 449 -7.69 4.62 8.58
CA SER A 449 -8.74 4.02 9.42
C SER A 449 -9.49 5.04 10.28
N GLY A 450 -8.89 6.22 10.49
CA GLY A 450 -9.39 7.20 11.44
C GLY A 450 -9.24 6.74 12.92
N PRO A 451 -9.60 7.58 13.89
CA PRO A 451 -9.43 7.28 15.30
C PRO A 451 -10.36 6.14 15.76
N LEU A 452 -9.90 5.39 16.75
CA LEU A 452 -10.79 4.57 17.57
C LEU A 452 -11.57 5.45 18.57
N PRO A 453 -12.72 4.99 19.08
CA PRO A 453 -13.42 5.71 20.15
C PRO A 453 -12.51 5.91 21.37
N ASP A 454 -12.53 7.10 22.00
CA ASP A 454 -11.60 7.49 23.05
C ASP A 454 -11.52 6.50 24.21
N ASN A 455 -12.65 5.94 24.63
CA ASN A 455 -12.74 4.95 25.69
C ASN A 455 -12.13 3.59 25.30
N ILE A 456 -12.26 3.16 24.04
CA ILE A 456 -11.62 1.97 23.51
C ILE A 456 -10.10 2.22 23.36
N HIS A 457 -9.74 3.40 22.86
CA HIS A 457 -8.35 3.85 22.77
C HIS A 457 -7.65 3.77 24.13
N ALA A 458 -8.23 4.39 25.17
CA ALA A 458 -7.68 4.38 26.53
C ALA A 458 -7.61 2.95 27.10
N ALA A 459 -8.64 2.14 26.89
CA ALA A 459 -8.64 0.75 27.36
C ALA A 459 -7.47 -0.06 26.76
N ILE A 460 -7.14 0.14 25.49
CA ILE A 460 -6.03 -0.56 24.82
C ILE A 460 -4.69 -0.05 25.34
N GLU A 461 -4.49 1.27 25.38
CA GLU A 461 -3.21 1.90 25.66
C GLU A 461 -2.81 1.72 27.12
N ASP A 462 -3.72 2.02 28.06
CA ASP A 462 -3.45 1.94 29.51
C ASP A 462 -3.16 0.51 29.99
N ASN A 463 -3.69 -0.50 29.29
CA ASN A 463 -3.54 -1.91 29.67
C ASN A 463 -2.63 -2.72 28.73
N GLY A 464 -2.08 -2.10 27.69
CA GLY A 464 -1.21 -2.73 26.71
C GLY A 464 -1.85 -3.93 26.02
N LEU A 465 -3.16 -3.88 25.73
CA LEU A 465 -3.90 -4.99 25.13
C LEU A 465 -3.51 -5.19 23.67
N VAL A 466 -3.46 -6.43 23.22
CA VAL A 466 -3.22 -6.82 21.83
C VAL A 466 -4.57 -7.01 21.15
N VAL A 467 -5.09 -5.94 20.57
CA VAL A 467 -6.34 -5.97 19.80
C VAL A 467 -6.07 -6.23 18.32
N ALA A 468 -7.12 -6.66 17.61
CA ALA A 468 -7.04 -7.08 16.23
C ALA A 468 -7.82 -6.18 15.26
N SER A 469 -7.36 -6.17 14.00
CA SER A 469 -8.15 -5.75 12.84
C SER A 469 -8.33 -6.93 11.88
N VAL A 470 -9.50 -7.01 11.25
CA VAL A 470 -9.78 -7.94 10.14
C VAL A 470 -10.25 -7.10 8.95
N LEU A 471 -9.53 -7.20 7.83
CA LEU A 471 -9.80 -6.36 6.67
C LEU A 471 -9.64 -7.14 5.36
N SER A 472 -10.43 -6.77 4.36
CA SER A 472 -10.34 -7.36 3.02
C SER A 472 -9.26 -6.69 2.15
N GLY A 473 -8.21 -6.17 2.76
CA GLY A 473 -7.12 -5.48 2.10
C GLY A 473 -6.03 -6.40 1.55
N ASN A 474 -4.90 -5.83 1.20
CA ASN A 474 -3.73 -6.52 0.67
C ASN A 474 -2.46 -6.34 1.54
N ARG A 475 -2.46 -5.40 2.47
CA ARG A 475 -1.34 -5.12 3.38
C ARG A 475 -1.81 -4.96 4.81
N ASN A 476 -1.07 -5.57 5.71
CA ASN A 476 -1.34 -5.58 7.15
C ASN A 476 -0.08 -5.34 7.98
N PHE A 477 0.88 -4.58 7.43
CA PHE A 477 2.11 -4.26 8.14
C PHE A 477 1.81 -3.56 9.46
N GLU A 478 2.64 -3.80 10.45
CA GLU A 478 2.50 -3.22 11.79
C GLU A 478 2.46 -1.69 11.73
N ALA A 479 1.59 -1.06 12.53
CA ALA A 479 1.28 0.37 12.56
C ALA A 479 0.71 0.96 11.25
N ARG A 480 0.54 0.15 10.20
CA ARG A 480 -0.02 0.64 8.93
C ARG A 480 -1.54 0.83 9.00
N ILE A 481 -2.26 -0.12 9.58
CA ILE A 481 -3.74 -0.07 9.65
C ILE A 481 -4.19 0.94 10.69
N HIS A 482 -3.67 0.80 11.90
CA HIS A 482 -3.88 1.74 13.01
C HIS A 482 -2.71 1.61 14.00
N PRO A 483 -2.19 2.71 14.57
CA PRO A 483 -1.01 2.67 15.44
C PRO A 483 -1.16 1.76 16.67
N GLN A 484 -2.37 1.64 17.21
CA GLN A 484 -2.66 0.85 18.40
C GLN A 484 -3.02 -0.62 18.12
N VAL A 485 -3.32 -0.98 16.87
CA VAL A 485 -3.71 -2.34 16.50
C VAL A 485 -2.48 -3.13 16.09
N ARG A 486 -2.11 -4.13 16.88
CA ARG A 486 -0.89 -4.92 16.67
C ARG A 486 -1.10 -6.21 15.90
N ALA A 487 -2.30 -6.77 15.96
CA ALA A 487 -2.68 -7.98 15.23
C ALA A 487 -3.58 -7.62 14.05
N ASN A 488 -3.03 -7.66 12.83
CA ASN A 488 -3.74 -7.25 11.62
C ASN A 488 -3.89 -8.41 10.66
N TYR A 489 -5.13 -8.78 10.31
CA TYR A 489 -5.42 -9.95 9.48
C TYR A 489 -6.11 -9.56 8.18
N LEU A 490 -5.53 -10.01 7.07
CA LEU A 490 -6.14 -9.95 5.74
C LEU A 490 -7.10 -11.13 5.58
N SER A 491 -8.26 -10.89 5.00
CA SER A 491 -9.31 -11.90 4.84
C SER A 491 -10.28 -11.56 3.72
N SER A 492 -11.14 -12.51 3.33
CA SER A 492 -12.22 -12.22 2.39
C SER A 492 -13.26 -11.28 3.01
N PRO A 493 -13.98 -10.48 2.21
CA PRO A 493 -15.12 -9.69 2.69
C PRO A 493 -16.15 -10.49 3.49
N VAL A 494 -16.36 -11.74 3.12
CA VAL A 494 -17.29 -12.66 3.80
C VAL A 494 -16.83 -12.92 5.23
N LEU A 495 -15.54 -13.23 5.42
CA LEU A 495 -14.96 -13.46 6.75
C LEU A 495 -14.82 -12.17 7.56
N VAL A 496 -14.61 -11.01 6.91
CA VAL A 496 -14.63 -9.71 7.61
C VAL A 496 -15.97 -9.50 8.33
N VAL A 497 -17.08 -9.81 7.67
CA VAL A 497 -18.43 -9.74 8.29
C VAL A 497 -18.54 -10.75 9.42
N ALA A 498 -18.08 -11.98 9.23
CA ALA A 498 -18.12 -13.03 10.27
C ALA A 498 -17.35 -12.62 11.53
N TYR A 499 -16.13 -12.09 11.38
CA TYR A 499 -15.34 -11.63 12.52
C TYR A 499 -15.91 -10.37 13.19
N ALA A 500 -16.61 -9.51 12.46
CA ALA A 500 -17.33 -8.39 13.07
C ALA A 500 -18.51 -8.85 13.96
N LEU A 501 -19.20 -9.92 13.57
CA LEU A 501 -20.27 -10.52 14.36
C LEU A 501 -19.74 -11.12 15.68
N THR A 502 -18.57 -11.77 15.66
CA THR A 502 -17.96 -12.38 16.85
C THR A 502 -17.23 -11.35 17.72
N GLY A 503 -16.62 -10.33 17.10
CA GLY A 503 -15.84 -9.30 17.77
C GLY A 503 -14.49 -9.79 18.35
N ARG A 504 -14.01 -10.96 17.93
CA ARG A 504 -12.75 -11.56 18.41
C ARG A 504 -12.11 -12.47 17.39
N VAL A 505 -10.78 -12.62 17.40
CA VAL A 505 -10.02 -13.51 16.51
C VAL A 505 -9.64 -14.84 17.14
N ASP A 506 -9.72 -14.96 18.47
CA ASP A 506 -9.46 -16.15 19.26
C ASP A 506 -10.66 -17.11 19.28
N ILE A 507 -11.31 -17.33 18.14
CA ILE A 507 -12.52 -18.14 17.96
C ILE A 507 -12.30 -19.20 16.88
N ASP A 508 -12.84 -20.40 17.10
CA ASP A 508 -12.98 -21.42 16.08
C ASP A 508 -14.30 -21.23 15.33
N LEU A 509 -14.26 -20.53 14.19
CA LEU A 509 -15.45 -20.21 13.38
C LEU A 509 -16.19 -21.44 12.83
N TYR A 510 -15.57 -22.63 12.81
CA TYR A 510 -16.25 -23.86 12.39
C TYR A 510 -17.07 -24.50 13.51
N ASN A 511 -16.65 -24.37 14.76
CA ASN A 511 -17.23 -25.11 15.88
C ASN A 511 -17.87 -24.23 16.96
N GLU A 512 -17.54 -22.94 17.00
CA GLU A 512 -18.12 -21.99 17.96
C GLU A 512 -19.17 -21.10 17.27
N PRO A 513 -20.26 -20.73 17.98
CA PRO A 513 -21.30 -19.89 17.41
C PRO A 513 -20.83 -18.45 17.21
N LEU A 514 -21.26 -17.86 16.09
CA LEU A 514 -21.10 -16.42 15.82
C LEU A 514 -21.97 -15.55 16.75
N GLY A 515 -23.04 -16.12 17.25
CA GLY A 515 -24.01 -15.53 18.14
C GLY A 515 -25.21 -16.46 18.31
N TYR A 516 -26.29 -15.89 18.84
CA TYR A 516 -27.52 -16.64 19.10
C TYR A 516 -28.68 -15.95 18.39
N ASP A 517 -29.61 -16.74 17.85
CA ASP A 517 -30.82 -16.20 17.23
C ASP A 517 -31.83 -15.67 18.28
N SER A 518 -32.97 -15.15 17.82
CA SER A 518 -34.02 -14.62 18.68
C SER A 518 -34.64 -15.65 19.63
N ASP A 519 -34.48 -16.94 19.30
CA ASP A 519 -35.01 -18.07 20.09
C ASP A 519 -33.94 -18.67 21.05
N GLY A 520 -32.71 -18.06 21.00
CA GLY A 520 -31.57 -18.49 21.83
C GLY A 520 -30.79 -19.69 21.27
N ASN A 521 -31.02 -20.08 20.01
CA ASN A 521 -30.25 -21.13 19.37
C ASN A 521 -28.91 -20.59 18.87
N PRO A 522 -27.82 -21.38 18.97
CA PRO A 522 -26.53 -20.99 18.43
C PRO A 522 -26.57 -20.92 16.90
N VAL A 523 -25.96 -19.87 16.32
CA VAL A 523 -25.80 -19.71 14.88
C VAL A 523 -24.34 -19.92 14.53
N LEU A 524 -24.06 -20.98 13.78
CA LEU A 524 -22.71 -21.30 13.30
C LEU A 524 -22.44 -20.64 11.94
N LEU A 525 -21.17 -20.53 11.57
CA LEU A 525 -20.77 -19.98 10.27
C LEU A 525 -21.41 -20.74 9.10
N VAL A 526 -21.45 -22.07 9.18
CA VAL A 526 -22.06 -22.93 8.15
C VAL A 526 -23.55 -22.66 7.92
N ASP A 527 -24.26 -22.18 8.93
CA ASP A 527 -25.71 -21.90 8.83
C ASP A 527 -26.02 -20.66 7.98
N ILE A 528 -25.04 -19.75 7.84
CA ILE A 528 -25.20 -18.49 7.13
C ILE A 528 -24.22 -18.32 5.95
N TRP A 529 -23.31 -19.28 5.73
CA TRP A 529 -22.41 -19.24 4.58
C TRP A 529 -23.19 -19.28 3.26
N PRO A 530 -22.94 -18.37 2.30
CA PRO A 530 -23.62 -18.39 1.02
C PRO A 530 -23.11 -19.53 0.14
N THR A 531 -23.98 -20.19 -0.59
CA THR A 531 -23.60 -21.20 -1.56
C THR A 531 -23.03 -20.56 -2.84
N PRO A 532 -22.17 -21.25 -3.59
CA PRO A 532 -21.66 -20.76 -4.87
C PRO A 532 -22.78 -20.44 -5.88
N GLU A 533 -23.88 -21.17 -5.85
CA GLU A 533 -25.04 -20.94 -6.70
C GLU A 533 -25.75 -19.63 -6.34
N GLU A 534 -26.02 -19.38 -5.05
CA GLU A 534 -26.62 -18.13 -4.56
C GLU A 534 -25.79 -16.93 -5.00
N VAL A 535 -24.46 -17.00 -4.86
CA VAL A 535 -23.54 -15.94 -5.26
C VAL A 535 -23.61 -15.71 -6.78
N ARG A 536 -23.44 -16.77 -7.58
CA ARG A 536 -23.44 -16.68 -9.05
C ARG A 536 -24.74 -16.09 -9.59
N ASP A 537 -25.89 -16.59 -9.10
CA ASP A 537 -27.20 -16.16 -9.58
C ASP A 537 -27.51 -14.71 -9.18
N THR A 538 -27.07 -14.29 -7.99
CA THR A 538 -27.19 -12.90 -7.53
C THR A 538 -26.31 -11.98 -8.37
N VAL A 539 -25.05 -12.31 -8.64
CA VAL A 539 -24.16 -11.53 -9.51
C VAL A 539 -24.76 -11.40 -10.90
N ALA A 540 -25.22 -12.51 -11.51
CA ALA A 540 -25.79 -12.52 -12.85
C ALA A 540 -27.06 -11.66 -12.96
N SER A 541 -27.87 -11.61 -11.91
CA SER A 541 -29.11 -10.82 -11.90
C SER A 541 -28.87 -9.34 -11.62
N ALA A 542 -27.87 -8.99 -10.79
CA ALA A 542 -27.67 -7.62 -10.31
C ALA A 542 -26.68 -6.80 -11.15
N LEU A 543 -25.57 -7.40 -11.60
CA LEU A 543 -24.53 -6.68 -12.34
C LEU A 543 -24.93 -6.44 -13.79
N LYS A 544 -24.91 -5.19 -14.24
CA LYS A 544 -25.32 -4.76 -15.59
C LYS A 544 -24.26 -3.83 -16.22
N PRO A 545 -24.00 -3.95 -17.54
CA PRO A 545 -23.07 -3.07 -18.26
C PRO A 545 -23.42 -1.58 -18.14
N GLU A 546 -24.70 -1.26 -18.06
CA GLU A 546 -25.21 0.12 -17.95
C GLU A 546 -24.74 0.81 -16.66
N MET A 547 -24.45 0.09 -15.59
CA MET A 547 -23.91 0.64 -14.36
C MET A 547 -22.53 1.26 -14.62
N PHE A 548 -21.66 0.54 -15.33
CA PHE A 548 -20.33 1.02 -15.70
C PHE A 548 -20.40 2.21 -16.66
N THR A 549 -21.15 2.09 -17.74
CA THR A 549 -21.25 3.18 -18.73
C THR A 549 -21.87 4.44 -18.15
N SER A 550 -22.84 4.33 -17.24
CA SER A 550 -23.45 5.45 -16.55
C SER A 550 -22.44 6.15 -15.63
N ARG A 551 -21.71 5.39 -14.80
CA ARG A 551 -20.75 5.97 -13.86
C ARG A 551 -19.56 6.60 -14.56
N TYR A 552 -18.99 5.94 -15.57
CA TYR A 552 -17.80 6.41 -16.26
C TYR A 552 -18.06 7.46 -17.35
N SER A 553 -19.30 7.65 -17.80
CA SER A 553 -19.64 8.74 -18.74
C SER A 553 -19.41 10.14 -18.17
N VAL A 554 -19.40 10.28 -16.84
CA VAL A 554 -19.20 11.55 -16.13
C VAL A 554 -17.92 11.57 -15.29
N VAL A 555 -17.00 10.63 -15.52
CA VAL A 555 -15.82 10.38 -14.70
C VAL A 555 -14.92 11.60 -14.50
N SER A 556 -14.81 12.50 -15.49
CA SER A 556 -13.99 13.71 -15.41
C SER A 556 -14.72 14.92 -14.82
N THR A 557 -16.04 14.84 -14.62
CA THR A 557 -16.85 16.00 -14.20
C THR A 557 -16.68 16.28 -12.69
N GLY A 558 -16.62 15.23 -11.88
CA GLY A 558 -16.61 15.32 -10.42
C GLY A 558 -17.94 15.78 -9.83
N ASP A 559 -17.98 15.84 -8.49
CA ASP A 559 -19.12 16.33 -7.73
C ASP A 559 -19.15 17.87 -7.64
N GLU A 560 -20.17 18.41 -6.98
CA GLU A 560 -20.33 19.86 -6.77
C GLU A 560 -19.14 20.47 -6.00
N ASN A 561 -18.55 19.74 -5.05
CA ASN A 561 -17.41 20.21 -4.28
C ASN A 561 -16.17 20.36 -5.17
N TRP A 562 -15.90 19.36 -6.04
CA TRP A 562 -14.82 19.42 -7.00
C TRP A 562 -15.00 20.57 -8.00
N GLN A 563 -16.20 20.78 -8.50
CA GLN A 563 -16.52 21.85 -9.44
C GLN A 563 -16.41 23.26 -8.81
N ALA A 564 -16.67 23.38 -7.51
CA ALA A 564 -16.57 24.62 -6.76
C ALA A 564 -15.14 25.04 -6.38
N LEU A 565 -14.15 24.16 -6.60
CA LEU A 565 -12.74 24.49 -6.31
C LEU A 565 -12.27 25.66 -7.20
N PRO A 566 -11.48 26.60 -6.65
CA PRO A 566 -10.89 27.67 -7.44
C PRO A 566 -9.97 27.08 -8.51
N VAL A 567 -10.18 27.49 -9.75
CA VAL A 567 -9.24 27.23 -10.84
C VAL A 567 -8.26 28.40 -10.87
N PRO A 568 -6.97 28.17 -10.61
CA PRO A 568 -5.97 29.23 -10.75
C PRO A 568 -5.96 29.80 -12.18
N ASP A 569 -5.58 31.08 -12.33
CA ASP A 569 -5.44 31.71 -13.65
C ASP A 569 -4.51 30.85 -14.56
N GLU A 570 -4.72 30.93 -15.88
CA GLU A 570 -3.96 30.22 -16.93
C GLU A 570 -2.46 30.53 -16.88
N SER A 571 -1.78 30.19 -15.78
CA SER A 571 -0.34 30.38 -15.62
C SER A 571 0.38 29.07 -15.89
N SER A 572 1.45 29.15 -16.70
CA SER A 572 2.34 27.99 -16.93
C SER A 572 3.12 27.58 -15.67
N LEU A 573 3.21 28.48 -14.68
CA LEU A 573 3.87 28.24 -13.40
C LEU A 573 2.85 28.19 -12.28
N TYR A 574 3.09 27.32 -11.29
CA TYR A 574 2.27 27.25 -10.10
C TYR A 574 2.58 28.42 -9.16
N ASP A 575 1.56 29.02 -8.55
CA ASP A 575 1.73 30.07 -7.54
C ASP A 575 1.90 29.46 -6.15
N TRP A 576 3.14 29.35 -5.67
CA TRP A 576 3.45 28.71 -4.40
C TRP A 576 3.12 29.61 -3.23
N ALA A 577 2.37 29.10 -2.26
CA ALA A 577 2.11 29.78 -1.00
C ALA A 577 3.18 29.41 0.05
N ASP A 578 3.93 30.40 0.52
CA ASP A 578 5.04 30.19 1.47
C ASP A 578 4.59 29.69 2.85
N ASP A 579 3.34 29.96 3.22
CA ASP A 579 2.73 29.56 4.48
C ASP A 579 1.95 28.24 4.40
N SER A 580 1.87 27.64 3.20
CA SER A 580 1.20 26.38 3.01
C SER A 580 1.82 25.25 3.85
N THR A 581 0.97 24.48 4.51
CA THR A 581 1.35 23.25 5.21
C THR A 581 1.01 21.98 4.44
N TYR A 582 0.45 22.09 3.21
CA TYR A 582 0.08 20.98 2.33
C TYR A 582 0.88 20.92 1.03
N VAL A 583 1.14 22.09 0.40
CA VAL A 583 1.80 22.18 -0.91
C VAL A 583 2.92 23.21 -0.83
N ARG A 584 4.16 22.75 -0.95
CA ARG A 584 5.34 23.63 -0.95
C ARG A 584 6.30 23.28 -2.07
N ARG A 585 6.96 24.30 -2.63
CA ARG A 585 8.01 24.09 -3.62
C ARG A 585 9.14 23.24 -2.97
N PRO A 586 9.47 22.06 -3.51
CA PRO A 586 10.55 21.24 -2.99
C PRO A 586 11.92 21.82 -3.42
N PRO A 587 12.99 21.63 -2.61
CA PRO A 587 14.30 22.25 -2.88
C PRO A 587 15.16 21.49 -3.90
N PHE A 588 14.65 20.46 -4.55
CA PHE A 588 15.45 19.55 -5.38
C PHE A 588 16.12 20.19 -6.59
N PHE A 589 15.63 21.35 -7.03
CA PHE A 589 16.13 22.06 -8.21
C PHE A 589 16.75 23.43 -7.86
N GLU A 590 16.82 23.80 -6.58
CA GLU A 590 17.40 25.06 -6.12
C GLU A 590 18.91 25.08 -6.34
N GLY A 591 19.42 26.17 -6.90
CA GLY A 591 20.87 26.35 -7.14
C GLY A 591 21.48 25.36 -8.12
N MET A 592 20.65 24.74 -8.97
CA MET A 592 21.09 23.74 -9.94
C MET A 592 21.84 24.39 -11.10
N ASP A 593 23.07 23.92 -11.38
CA ASP A 593 23.86 24.34 -12.53
C ASP A 593 23.68 23.40 -13.74
N LEU A 594 23.92 23.93 -14.95
CA LEU A 594 23.95 23.08 -16.16
C LEU A 594 25.13 22.10 -16.16
N GLU A 595 26.26 22.52 -15.60
CA GLU A 595 27.42 21.62 -15.45
C GLU A 595 27.28 20.78 -14.19
N VAL A 596 27.64 19.51 -14.34
CA VAL A 596 27.54 18.53 -13.24
C VAL A 596 28.88 18.46 -12.52
N ALA A 597 28.86 18.57 -11.20
CA ALA A 597 30.05 18.29 -10.40
C ALA A 597 30.41 16.79 -10.53
N PRO A 598 31.69 16.43 -10.66
CA PRO A 598 32.11 15.03 -10.69
C PRO A 598 31.63 14.27 -9.45
N ALA A 599 31.30 13.00 -9.62
CA ALA A 599 31.03 12.12 -8.48
C ALA A 599 32.22 12.13 -7.53
N SER A 600 31.98 12.11 -6.25
CA SER A 600 33.04 12.15 -5.22
C SER A 600 32.90 10.96 -4.26
N ASP A 601 34.04 10.56 -3.68
CA ASP A 601 34.05 9.62 -2.56
C ASP A 601 33.30 10.19 -1.36
N ILE A 602 32.66 9.34 -0.60
CA ILE A 602 31.99 9.72 0.64
C ILE A 602 33.01 9.55 1.78
N ARG A 603 33.40 10.64 2.41
CA ARG A 603 34.45 10.66 3.43
C ARG A 603 33.90 11.09 4.79
N SER A 604 34.42 10.46 5.84
CA SER A 604 34.11 10.76 7.23
C SER A 604 32.59 10.70 7.56
N ALA A 605 31.87 9.81 6.87
CA ALA A 605 30.43 9.67 7.05
C ALA A 605 30.08 9.06 8.41
N ARG A 606 28.92 9.43 8.93
CA ARG A 606 28.33 8.85 10.15
C ARG A 606 27.08 8.06 9.84
N VAL A 607 26.84 7.00 10.62
CA VAL A 607 25.60 6.23 10.53
C VAL A 607 24.49 6.98 11.27
N LEU A 608 23.45 7.38 10.54
CA LEU A 608 22.27 7.99 11.13
C LEU A 608 21.33 6.94 11.72
N ALA A 609 21.22 5.78 11.07
CA ALA A 609 20.43 4.66 11.55
C ALA A 609 21.07 3.32 11.18
N LEU A 610 21.13 2.41 12.14
CA LEU A 610 21.46 1.01 11.96
C LEU A 610 20.18 0.18 12.11
N LEU A 611 19.69 -0.40 11.01
CA LEU A 611 18.37 -1.00 10.91
C LEU A 611 18.46 -2.50 10.69
N GLY A 612 17.46 -3.24 11.16
CA GLY A 612 17.35 -4.69 10.96
C GLY A 612 16.83 -5.08 9.57
N GLN A 613 16.32 -6.30 9.47
CA GLN A 613 15.77 -6.88 8.23
C GLN A 613 14.34 -6.39 7.96
N SER A 614 13.89 -6.48 6.72
CA SER A 614 12.51 -6.21 6.25
C SER A 614 11.99 -4.81 6.67
N VAL A 615 12.87 -3.81 6.62
CA VAL A 615 12.49 -2.41 6.85
C VAL A 615 11.65 -1.93 5.69
N THR A 616 10.37 -1.64 5.95
CA THR A 616 9.42 -1.27 4.92
C THR A 616 9.51 0.20 4.54
N THR A 617 8.98 0.57 3.38
CA THR A 617 8.78 1.98 3.00
C THR A 617 7.85 2.72 3.96
N ASP A 618 6.98 2.01 4.71
CA ASP A 618 6.18 2.58 5.79
C ASP A 618 7.01 2.94 7.03
N HIS A 619 8.08 2.19 7.31
CA HIS A 619 9.05 2.54 8.36
C HIS A 619 9.87 3.77 7.98
N ILE A 620 10.28 3.87 6.71
CA ILE A 620 11.12 4.96 6.21
C ILE A 620 10.30 6.25 6.03
N SER A 621 9.14 6.16 5.38
CA SER A 621 8.24 7.30 5.14
C SER A 621 6.81 6.93 5.49
N PRO A 622 6.36 7.23 6.72
CA PRO A 622 5.02 6.88 7.18
C PRO A 622 3.91 7.57 6.37
N ALA A 623 2.72 6.97 6.33
CA ALA A 623 1.54 7.55 5.68
C ALA A 623 0.44 7.90 6.69
N GLY A 624 0.46 7.30 7.88
CA GLY A 624 -0.56 7.41 8.91
C GLY A 624 -0.54 8.74 9.65
N ALA A 625 -1.18 8.74 10.83
CA ALA A 625 -1.30 9.92 11.69
C ALA A 625 0.06 10.53 12.07
N ILE A 626 0.09 11.85 12.18
CA ILE A 626 1.28 12.62 12.58
C ILE A 626 1.30 12.75 14.10
N PRO A 627 2.32 12.21 14.80
CA PRO A 627 2.42 12.31 16.25
C PRO A 627 2.68 13.75 16.71
N LYS A 628 1.95 14.20 17.72
CA LYS A 628 2.00 15.59 18.22
C LYS A 628 3.38 16.01 18.72
N ALA A 629 4.08 15.09 19.39
CA ALA A 629 5.35 15.38 20.07
C ALA A 629 6.58 15.24 19.18
N GLU A 630 6.40 14.70 17.95
CA GLU A 630 7.48 14.45 17.01
C GLU A 630 7.75 15.68 16.12
N PRO A 631 8.90 15.77 15.43
CA PRO A 631 9.29 16.96 14.66
C PRO A 631 8.24 17.45 13.66
N ALA A 632 7.55 16.57 12.97
CA ALA A 632 6.48 16.96 12.03
C ALA A 632 5.27 17.57 12.77
N GLY A 633 4.90 17.04 13.93
CA GLY A 633 3.82 17.59 14.76
C GLY A 633 4.18 18.95 15.33
N SER A 634 5.43 19.12 15.78
CA SER A 634 5.96 20.40 16.27
C SER A 634 5.93 21.47 15.17
N TYR A 635 6.41 21.11 13.96
CA TYR A 635 6.34 22.00 12.78
C TYR A 635 4.92 22.47 12.46
N LEU A 636 3.94 21.56 12.49
CA LEU A 636 2.53 21.94 12.24
C LEU A 636 1.99 22.87 13.32
N GLN A 637 2.33 22.65 14.60
CA GLN A 637 1.93 23.53 15.69
C GLN A 637 2.56 24.93 15.57
N GLU A 638 3.82 25.02 15.17
CA GLU A 638 4.50 26.29 14.88
C GLU A 638 3.81 27.06 13.75
N HIS A 639 3.20 26.36 12.79
CA HIS A 639 2.38 26.92 11.71
C HIS A 639 0.90 27.06 12.10
N THR A 640 0.59 27.06 13.40
CA THR A 640 -0.78 27.26 13.93
C THR A 640 -1.82 26.21 13.52
N VAL A 641 -1.40 25.03 13.08
CA VAL A 641 -2.29 23.90 12.79
C VAL A 641 -2.67 23.22 14.11
N GLU A 642 -3.95 23.11 14.41
CA GLU A 642 -4.42 22.39 15.59
C GLU A 642 -4.22 20.87 15.43
N VAL A 643 -4.00 20.15 16.54
CA VAL A 643 -3.70 18.70 16.52
C VAL A 643 -4.80 17.88 15.81
N LYS A 644 -6.07 18.28 15.98
CA LYS A 644 -7.21 17.64 15.30
C LYS A 644 -7.16 17.78 13.77
N ASP A 645 -6.42 18.80 13.26
CA ASP A 645 -6.32 19.19 11.86
C ASP A 645 -4.97 18.77 11.24
N PHE A 646 -4.14 18.02 11.99
CA PHE A 646 -2.85 17.51 11.46
C PHE A 646 -3.03 16.66 10.22
N ASN A 647 -4.16 15.93 10.13
CA ASN A 647 -4.38 14.96 9.09
C ASN A 647 -3.28 13.85 9.14
N THR A 648 -2.86 13.32 7.99
CA THR A 648 -1.89 12.24 7.91
C THR A 648 -0.63 12.67 7.14
N PHE A 649 0.48 11.97 7.31
CA PHE A 649 1.65 12.13 6.45
C PHE A 649 1.28 11.93 4.97
N GLY A 650 0.42 10.96 4.68
CA GLY A 650 -0.05 10.71 3.31
C GLY A 650 -0.72 11.92 2.66
N SER A 651 -1.52 12.66 3.42
CA SER A 651 -2.19 13.88 2.94
C SER A 651 -1.26 15.08 2.77
N ARG A 652 -0.10 15.08 3.43
CA ARG A 652 0.87 16.20 3.40
C ARG A 652 2.10 15.92 2.52
N ARG A 653 2.04 14.91 1.65
CA ARG A 653 3.15 14.54 0.75
C ARG A 653 3.54 15.62 -0.27
N GLY A 654 2.72 16.63 -0.48
CA GLY A 654 3.07 17.82 -1.26
C GLY A 654 3.93 18.84 -0.50
N ASN A 655 4.22 18.59 0.79
CA ASN A 655 5.04 19.48 1.63
C ASN A 655 6.29 18.74 2.12
N HIS A 656 7.44 19.10 1.55
CA HIS A 656 8.72 18.47 1.87
C HIS A 656 9.13 18.69 3.34
N GLU A 657 8.75 19.81 3.95
CA GLU A 657 9.07 20.15 5.35
C GLU A 657 8.41 19.18 6.35
N VAL A 658 7.16 18.80 6.09
CA VAL A 658 6.47 17.80 6.90
C VAL A 658 7.06 16.42 6.67
N MET A 659 7.30 16.07 5.39
CA MET A 659 7.74 14.74 5.02
C MET A 659 9.15 14.41 5.48
N MET A 660 10.11 15.35 5.37
CA MET A 660 11.46 15.10 5.86
C MET A 660 11.51 14.92 7.38
N ARG A 661 10.65 15.65 8.13
CA ARG A 661 10.51 15.50 9.59
C ARG A 661 9.87 14.18 9.99
N GLY A 662 9.11 13.55 9.10
CA GLY A 662 8.54 12.22 9.29
C GLY A 662 9.42 11.08 8.79
N THR A 663 10.52 11.38 8.08
CA THR A 663 11.39 10.34 7.51
C THR A 663 12.10 9.59 8.64
N PHE A 664 12.00 8.25 8.61
CA PHE A 664 12.34 7.32 9.70
C PHE A 664 11.60 7.59 11.02
N GLY A 665 10.49 8.33 10.98
CA GLY A 665 9.68 8.69 12.14
C GLY A 665 8.55 7.70 12.48
N ASN A 666 8.54 6.51 11.89
CA ASN A 666 7.54 5.50 12.20
C ASN A 666 7.68 5.01 13.65
N VAL A 667 6.56 4.91 14.37
CA VAL A 667 6.54 4.51 15.79
C VAL A 667 7.03 3.08 16.05
N ARG A 668 7.17 2.26 15.00
CA ARG A 668 7.64 0.86 15.08
C ARG A 668 9.04 0.63 14.51
N ILE A 669 9.66 1.66 13.95
CA ILE A 669 11.04 1.52 13.49
C ILE A 669 11.96 1.21 14.67
N LYS A 670 12.95 0.34 14.47
CA LYS A 670 13.91 -0.05 15.49
C LYS A 670 15.31 0.33 15.02
N ASN A 671 15.89 1.30 15.72
CA ASN A 671 17.27 1.69 15.49
C ASN A 671 18.19 0.95 16.46
N LEU A 672 19.06 0.09 15.92
CA LEU A 672 19.98 -0.72 16.72
C LEU A 672 21.07 0.12 17.41
N LEU A 673 21.28 1.37 17.01
CA LEU A 673 22.13 2.33 17.75
C LEU A 673 21.57 2.63 19.15
N LEU A 674 20.28 2.37 19.37
CA LEU A 674 19.56 2.51 20.64
C LEU A 674 19.02 1.16 21.13
N ASP A 675 19.79 0.08 20.96
CA ASP A 675 19.45 -1.28 21.38
C ASP A 675 18.09 -1.78 20.82
N GLY A 676 17.71 -1.27 19.64
CA GLY A 676 16.46 -1.67 18.96
C GLY A 676 15.20 -1.11 19.62
N ARG A 677 15.28 -0.03 20.35
CA ARG A 677 14.11 0.70 20.86
C ARG A 677 13.23 1.16 19.72
N GLU A 678 11.92 1.04 19.87
CA GLU A 678 10.92 1.51 18.90
C GLU A 678 10.83 3.05 18.87
N GLY A 679 10.60 3.62 17.67
CA GLY A 679 10.44 5.05 17.43
C GLY A 679 11.57 5.66 16.63
N GLY A 680 11.28 6.85 16.06
CA GLY A 680 12.17 7.59 15.14
C GLY A 680 13.32 8.31 15.82
N HIS A 681 14.09 7.63 16.68
CA HIS A 681 15.18 8.22 17.44
C HIS A 681 16.55 7.63 17.07
N THR A 682 17.60 8.40 17.33
CA THR A 682 18.99 8.01 17.12
C THR A 682 19.92 8.69 18.13
N VAL A 683 21.19 8.36 18.06
CA VAL A 683 22.25 9.02 18.83
C VAL A 683 23.04 9.94 17.91
N HIS A 684 23.17 11.21 18.28
CA HIS A 684 24.14 12.11 17.65
C HIS A 684 25.53 11.75 18.18
N LEU A 685 26.24 10.90 17.43
CA LEU A 685 27.49 10.27 17.88
C LEU A 685 28.57 11.27 18.44
N PRO A 686 28.76 12.46 17.80
CA PRO A 686 29.76 13.42 18.31
C PRO A 686 29.49 13.97 19.73
N THR A 687 28.23 14.09 20.14
CA THR A 687 27.83 14.61 21.45
C THR A 687 27.32 13.54 22.41
N GLY A 688 26.92 12.38 21.88
CA GLY A 688 26.26 11.31 22.65
C GLY A 688 24.80 11.61 22.99
N ASP A 689 24.23 12.70 22.46
CA ASP A 689 22.82 13.07 22.70
C ASP A 689 21.89 12.14 21.97
N GLU A 690 20.83 11.71 22.63
CA GLU A 690 19.72 11.01 22.02
C GLU A 690 18.72 12.04 21.48
N LEU A 691 18.38 11.94 20.19
CA LEU A 691 17.56 12.90 19.46
C LEU A 691 16.60 12.18 18.53
N SER A 692 15.61 12.92 17.99
CA SER A 692 14.91 12.45 16.82
C SER A 692 15.88 12.28 15.65
N ILE A 693 15.59 11.35 14.73
CA ILE A 693 16.42 11.16 13.52
C ILE A 693 16.52 12.46 12.72
N TYR A 694 15.41 13.22 12.63
CA TYR A 694 15.42 14.54 11.99
C TYR A 694 16.37 15.53 12.67
N ASP A 695 16.25 15.73 13.99
CA ASP A 695 17.06 16.72 14.69
C ASP A 695 18.55 16.34 14.67
N ALA A 696 18.86 15.05 14.78
CA ALA A 696 20.24 14.57 14.64
C ALA A 696 20.78 14.85 13.23
N SER A 697 19.98 14.58 12.19
CA SER A 697 20.41 14.85 10.81
C SER A 697 20.68 16.33 10.55
N MET A 698 19.85 17.23 11.09
CA MET A 698 20.08 18.67 10.97
C MET A 698 21.40 19.10 11.62
N ARG A 699 21.74 18.58 12.80
CA ARG A 699 23.05 18.85 13.45
C ARG A 699 24.24 18.34 12.62
N TYR A 700 24.11 17.17 11.99
CA TYR A 700 25.15 16.66 11.10
C TYR A 700 25.29 17.50 9.82
N GLN A 701 24.19 17.98 9.26
CA GLN A 701 24.21 18.85 8.08
C GLN A 701 24.85 20.21 8.40
N GLU A 702 24.54 20.83 9.56
CA GLU A 702 25.19 22.06 10.04
C GLU A 702 26.72 21.88 10.18
N ALA A 703 27.16 20.68 10.58
CA ALA A 703 28.57 20.31 10.67
C ALA A 703 29.16 19.84 9.31
N SER A 704 28.39 19.85 8.22
CA SER A 704 28.78 19.32 6.90
C SER A 704 29.29 17.88 6.95
N THR A 705 28.74 17.06 7.82
CA THR A 705 29.09 15.64 7.99
C THR A 705 28.17 14.77 7.13
N PRO A 706 28.69 14.00 6.14
CA PRO A 706 27.89 13.09 5.35
C PRO A 706 27.26 12.00 6.21
N LEU A 707 26.07 11.56 5.81
CA LEU A 707 25.35 10.51 6.52
C LEU A 707 25.15 9.27 5.64
N ILE A 708 25.13 8.12 6.30
CA ILE A 708 24.74 6.83 5.71
C ILE A 708 23.72 6.12 6.58
N VAL A 709 23.00 5.19 5.98
CA VAL A 709 22.13 4.22 6.67
C VAL A 709 22.69 2.82 6.43
N ILE A 710 22.68 1.98 7.46
CA ILE A 710 23.01 0.55 7.34
C ILE A 710 21.75 -0.24 7.65
N ALA A 711 21.42 -1.25 6.82
CA ALA A 711 20.21 -2.05 6.94
C ALA A 711 20.44 -3.53 6.60
N GLY A 712 19.51 -4.38 7.02
CA GLY A 712 19.51 -5.81 6.69
C GLY A 712 18.87 -6.12 5.34
N LYS A 713 18.31 -7.32 5.22
CA LYS A 713 17.65 -7.81 3.99
C LYS A 713 16.34 -7.09 3.70
N GLU A 714 15.96 -7.07 2.44
CA GLU A 714 14.67 -6.57 1.93
C GLU A 714 14.43 -5.09 2.30
N TYR A 715 15.47 -4.26 2.27
CA TYR A 715 15.34 -2.84 2.59
C TYR A 715 14.43 -2.13 1.59
N GLY A 716 13.40 -1.44 2.10
CA GLY A 716 12.43 -0.72 1.29
C GLY A 716 11.28 -1.56 0.76
N THR A 717 11.03 -2.74 1.34
CA THR A 717 9.86 -3.56 1.00
C THR A 717 8.54 -2.80 1.25
N GLY A 718 7.48 -3.14 0.54
CA GLY A 718 6.17 -2.53 0.72
C GLY A 718 5.73 -1.64 -0.44
N SER A 719 5.09 -0.48 -0.14
CA SER A 719 4.54 0.40 -1.18
C SER A 719 5.61 1.16 -1.95
N SER A 720 5.30 1.51 -3.22
CA SER A 720 6.12 2.42 -3.99
C SER A 720 5.99 3.85 -3.43
N ARG A 721 6.97 4.27 -2.62
CA ARG A 721 7.03 5.61 -2.02
C ARG A 721 8.32 6.28 -2.38
N ASP A 722 8.24 7.25 -3.28
CA ASP A 722 9.34 8.14 -3.64
C ASP A 722 9.82 8.94 -2.41
N TRP A 723 8.91 9.32 -1.51
CA TRP A 723 9.27 10.01 -0.26
C TRP A 723 10.20 9.20 0.65
N ALA A 724 10.25 7.87 0.51
CA ALA A 724 11.26 7.08 1.22
C ALA A 724 12.69 7.38 0.72
N ALA A 725 12.85 7.84 -0.52
CA ALA A 725 14.14 8.28 -1.06
C ALA A 725 14.30 9.81 -0.99
N LYS A 726 13.24 10.58 -1.29
CA LYS A 726 13.23 12.05 -1.16
C LYS A 726 13.56 12.50 0.26
N GLY A 727 12.92 11.90 1.28
CA GLY A 727 13.22 12.18 2.67
C GLY A 727 14.64 11.77 3.05
N THR A 728 15.12 10.64 2.53
CA THR A 728 16.48 10.15 2.78
C THR A 728 17.53 11.16 2.32
N ILE A 729 17.44 11.67 1.10
CA ILE A 729 18.40 12.70 0.61
C ILE A 729 18.25 14.02 1.38
N LEU A 730 17.04 14.46 1.72
CA LEU A 730 16.80 15.69 2.47
C LEU A 730 17.37 15.62 3.89
N LEU A 731 17.48 14.42 4.47
CA LEU A 731 18.20 14.21 5.75
C LEU A 731 19.73 14.16 5.58
N GLY A 732 20.29 14.44 4.40
CA GLY A 732 21.74 14.43 4.16
C GLY A 732 22.36 13.03 4.08
N ILE A 733 21.56 12.01 3.80
CA ILE A 733 22.03 10.63 3.63
C ILE A 733 22.48 10.44 2.17
N HIS A 734 23.76 10.16 1.98
CA HIS A 734 24.38 10.01 0.66
C HIS A 734 24.41 8.56 0.16
N ALA A 735 24.45 7.60 1.08
CA ALA A 735 24.45 6.19 0.73
C ALA A 735 23.66 5.34 1.73
N VAL A 736 23.13 4.23 1.23
CA VAL A 736 22.54 3.17 2.05
C VAL A 736 23.29 1.88 1.79
N ILE A 737 23.79 1.22 2.84
CA ILE A 737 24.44 -0.09 2.75
C ILE A 737 23.46 -1.13 3.32
N ALA A 738 22.97 -2.05 2.49
CA ALA A 738 22.00 -3.06 2.92
C ALA A 738 22.42 -4.47 2.49
N GLU A 739 21.88 -5.51 3.11
CA GLU A 739 22.09 -6.89 2.66
C GLU A 739 21.35 -7.18 1.35
N SER A 740 20.20 -6.56 1.13
CA SER A 740 19.47 -6.54 -0.14
C SER A 740 18.43 -5.43 -0.19
N PHE A 741 18.04 -5.02 -1.39
CA PHE A 741 17.06 -3.98 -1.64
C PHE A 741 15.82 -4.53 -2.34
N GLU A 742 14.67 -3.98 -2.01
CA GLU A 742 13.48 -4.11 -2.87
C GLU A 742 13.61 -3.22 -4.10
N ARG A 743 13.16 -3.72 -5.25
CA ARG A 743 13.37 -3.11 -6.58
C ARG A 743 13.00 -1.64 -6.65
N ILE A 744 11.76 -1.30 -6.28
CA ILE A 744 11.22 0.07 -6.42
C ILE A 744 12.01 1.05 -5.55
N HIS A 745 12.33 0.64 -4.32
CA HIS A 745 13.05 1.52 -3.40
C HIS A 745 14.50 1.76 -3.85
N ARG A 746 15.18 0.73 -4.36
CA ARG A 746 16.52 0.87 -4.96
C ARG A 746 16.49 1.90 -6.10
N SER A 747 15.55 1.77 -7.03
CA SER A 747 15.40 2.70 -8.15
C SER A 747 15.09 4.13 -7.69
N ASN A 748 14.25 4.29 -6.66
CA ASN A 748 13.95 5.60 -6.09
C ASN A 748 15.19 6.25 -5.43
N LEU A 749 16.03 5.47 -4.73
CA LEU A 749 17.29 5.98 -4.17
C LEU A 749 18.20 6.52 -5.27
N VAL A 750 18.40 5.74 -6.36
CA VAL A 750 19.17 6.18 -7.53
C VAL A 750 18.54 7.42 -8.16
N GLY A 751 17.22 7.43 -8.32
CA GLY A 751 16.45 8.53 -8.86
C GLY A 751 16.57 9.84 -8.08
N MET A 752 16.95 9.76 -6.80
CA MET A 752 17.22 10.91 -5.93
C MET A 752 18.72 11.17 -5.68
N GLY A 753 19.62 10.45 -6.35
CA GLY A 753 21.06 10.63 -6.16
C GLY A 753 21.61 10.05 -4.85
N VAL A 754 20.89 9.12 -4.21
CA VAL A 754 21.38 8.35 -3.06
C VAL A 754 21.99 7.04 -3.55
N LEU A 755 23.22 6.72 -3.12
CA LEU A 755 23.97 5.54 -3.58
C LEU A 755 23.50 4.26 -2.86
N PRO A 756 22.85 3.30 -3.55
CA PRO A 756 22.53 2.01 -2.95
C PRO A 756 23.74 1.07 -3.04
N LEU A 757 24.16 0.55 -1.90
CA LEU A 757 25.31 -0.33 -1.74
C LEU A 757 24.85 -1.64 -1.09
N GLU A 758 25.32 -2.76 -1.60
CA GLU A 758 24.94 -4.09 -1.12
C GLU A 758 26.14 -4.85 -0.55
N PHE A 759 25.98 -5.39 0.65
CA PHE A 759 26.99 -6.26 1.24
C PHE A 759 27.28 -7.47 0.32
N ARG A 760 28.51 -7.91 0.28
CA ARG A 760 28.87 -9.13 -0.45
C ARG A 760 28.25 -10.36 0.22
N ALA A 761 28.05 -11.40 -0.57
CA ALA A 761 27.45 -12.64 -0.10
C ALA A 761 28.14 -13.17 1.18
N GLY A 762 27.37 -13.39 2.22
CA GLY A 762 27.86 -13.85 3.52
C GLY A 762 28.37 -12.75 4.46
N GLN A 763 28.38 -11.49 4.01
CA GLN A 763 28.69 -10.35 4.86
C GLN A 763 27.39 -9.69 5.36
N THR A 764 27.33 -9.39 6.65
CA THR A 764 26.27 -8.61 7.29
C THR A 764 26.92 -7.65 8.28
N PRO A 765 26.21 -6.64 8.78
CA PRO A 765 26.76 -5.77 9.84
C PRO A 765 27.32 -6.57 11.01
N GLU A 766 26.62 -7.63 11.42
CA GLU A 766 27.00 -8.47 12.56
C GLU A 766 28.24 -9.30 12.25
N THR A 767 28.33 -9.91 11.05
CA THR A 767 29.51 -10.75 10.69
C THR A 767 30.77 -9.92 10.51
N LEU A 768 30.62 -8.64 10.14
CA LEU A 768 31.72 -7.68 10.04
C LEU A 768 32.06 -7.04 11.38
N GLY A 769 31.20 -7.19 12.39
CA GLY A 769 31.36 -6.57 13.70
C GLY A 769 31.12 -5.06 13.70
N LEU A 770 30.31 -4.56 12.78
CA LEU A 770 29.91 -3.15 12.70
C LEU A 770 28.92 -2.82 13.83
N THR A 771 29.19 -1.75 14.53
CA THR A 771 28.34 -1.23 15.62
C THR A 771 27.49 -0.03 15.19
N GLY A 772 27.79 0.55 14.02
CA GLY A 772 27.21 1.78 13.53
C GLY A 772 27.78 3.06 14.19
N ARG A 773 28.78 2.92 15.06
CA ARG A 773 29.44 4.05 15.73
C ARG A 773 30.72 4.50 15.06
N GLU A 774 31.20 3.74 14.10
CA GLU A 774 32.41 4.00 13.33
C GLU A 774 32.26 5.25 12.46
N VAL A 775 33.40 5.77 11.99
CA VAL A 775 33.50 6.73 10.90
C VAL A 775 33.72 5.97 9.61
N PHE A 776 32.93 6.24 8.59
CA PHE A 776 32.96 5.51 7.32
C PHE A 776 33.59 6.35 6.21
N ASP A 777 34.56 5.77 5.51
CA ASP A 777 35.06 6.23 4.22
C ASP A 777 34.65 5.23 3.13
N ILE A 778 33.90 5.71 2.12
CA ILE A 778 33.53 4.92 0.94
C ILE A 778 34.32 5.49 -0.25
N THR A 779 35.20 4.67 -0.84
CA THR A 779 36.18 5.09 -1.84
C THR A 779 36.07 4.30 -3.12
N GLY A 780 36.37 4.93 -4.24
CA GLY A 780 36.17 4.39 -5.57
C GLY A 780 34.90 4.87 -6.26
N VAL A 781 34.11 5.70 -5.61
CA VAL A 781 32.93 6.35 -6.20
C VAL A 781 33.36 7.38 -7.24
N ALA A 782 34.43 8.13 -6.97
CA ALA A 782 34.94 9.18 -7.87
C ALA A 782 35.46 8.65 -9.21
N ASP A 783 36.10 7.48 -9.23
CA ASP A 783 36.93 7.02 -10.35
C ASP A 783 36.43 5.74 -11.04
N ARG A 784 35.48 4.97 -10.43
CA ARG A 784 35.15 3.61 -10.84
C ARG A 784 33.68 3.34 -11.05
N LEU A 785 32.82 4.35 -11.05
CA LEU A 785 31.39 4.12 -11.20
C LEU A 785 31.06 3.58 -12.60
N GLU A 786 30.73 2.30 -12.61
CA GLU A 786 30.14 1.58 -13.74
C GLU A 786 29.09 0.60 -13.23
N PRO A 787 28.18 0.11 -14.08
CA PRO A 787 27.14 -0.81 -13.66
C PRO A 787 27.68 -2.04 -12.91
N GLY A 788 27.18 -2.26 -11.68
CA GLY A 788 27.54 -3.42 -10.88
C GLY A 788 28.99 -3.46 -10.37
N CYS A 789 29.70 -2.33 -10.39
CA CYS A 789 31.06 -2.22 -9.84
C CYS A 789 31.06 -2.43 -8.32
N THR A 790 32.25 -2.50 -7.74
CA THR A 790 32.47 -2.55 -6.30
C THR A 790 33.24 -1.35 -5.82
N VAL A 791 32.96 -0.92 -4.59
CA VAL A 791 33.66 0.15 -3.91
C VAL A 791 34.18 -0.32 -2.56
N ASP A 792 35.24 0.33 -2.10
CA ASP A 792 35.92 -0.02 -0.85
C ASP A 792 35.30 0.77 0.31
N VAL A 793 35.05 0.12 1.44
CA VAL A 793 34.55 0.75 2.67
C VAL A 793 35.57 0.53 3.79
N ALA A 794 35.98 1.63 4.44
CA ALA A 794 36.77 1.62 5.63
C ALA A 794 35.92 2.18 6.79
N ALA A 795 35.65 1.36 7.80
CA ALA A 795 34.96 1.75 9.03
C ALA A 795 35.96 1.88 10.17
N THR A 796 36.16 3.08 10.68
CA THR A 796 37.13 3.40 11.73
C THR A 796 36.42 3.57 13.06
N ALA A 797 36.69 2.70 14.02
CA ALA A 797 36.16 2.76 15.37
C ALA A 797 36.83 3.87 16.20
N GLU A 798 36.27 4.21 17.35
CA GLU A 798 36.76 5.25 18.26
C GLU A 798 38.18 4.97 18.77
N ASP A 799 38.56 3.71 18.94
CA ASP A 799 39.90 3.29 19.32
C ASP A 799 40.95 3.31 18.21
N GLY A 800 40.52 3.71 16.99
CA GLY A 800 41.33 3.77 15.78
C GLY A 800 41.46 2.43 15.02
N SER A 801 40.85 1.36 15.49
CA SER A 801 40.78 0.10 14.74
C SER A 801 39.95 0.28 13.49
N GLN A 802 40.32 -0.43 12.42
CA GLN A 802 39.65 -0.31 11.13
C GLN A 802 39.12 -1.66 10.64
N ILE A 803 37.92 -1.62 10.12
CA ILE A 803 37.28 -2.74 9.39
C ILE A 803 37.26 -2.36 7.92
N HIS A 804 37.90 -3.15 7.08
CA HIS A 804 37.89 -2.96 5.62
C HIS A 804 37.05 -4.03 4.95
N PHE A 805 36.13 -3.63 4.08
CA PHE A 805 35.31 -4.54 3.29
C PHE A 805 34.90 -3.88 1.97
N GLU A 806 34.49 -4.69 1.03
CA GLU A 806 33.97 -4.23 -0.27
C GLU A 806 32.45 -4.41 -0.30
N VAL A 807 31.76 -3.49 -1.00
CA VAL A 807 30.32 -3.57 -1.27
C VAL A 807 30.05 -3.46 -2.76
N ASN A 808 28.96 -4.10 -3.21
CA ASN A 808 28.50 -3.99 -4.58
C ASN A 808 27.71 -2.67 -4.74
N VAL A 809 28.00 -1.93 -5.80
CA VAL A 809 27.21 -0.74 -6.18
C VAL A 809 25.99 -1.22 -6.95
N ARG A 810 24.80 -0.85 -6.47
CA ARG A 810 23.54 -1.22 -7.09
C ARG A 810 23.02 -0.14 -8.05
N LEU A 811 23.93 0.33 -8.90
CA LEU A 811 23.63 1.00 -10.16
C LEU A 811 23.67 -0.08 -11.25
N ASP A 812 22.50 -0.54 -11.66
CA ASP A 812 22.37 -1.79 -12.44
C ASP A 812 22.47 -1.54 -13.95
N SER A 813 22.54 -0.28 -14.38
CA SER A 813 22.66 0.14 -15.79
C SER A 813 23.50 1.41 -15.95
N GLU A 814 23.98 1.68 -17.17
CA GLU A 814 24.65 2.95 -17.50
C GLU A 814 23.76 4.16 -17.24
N VAL A 815 22.46 3.98 -17.38
CA VAL A 815 21.46 5.03 -17.13
C VAL A 815 21.33 5.31 -15.64
N ASP A 816 21.39 4.28 -14.79
CA ASP A 816 21.45 4.47 -13.34
C ASP A 816 22.68 5.27 -12.92
N VAL A 817 23.83 5.01 -13.58
CA VAL A 817 25.07 5.78 -13.36
C VAL A 817 24.90 7.22 -13.80
N GLU A 818 24.29 7.47 -14.97
CA GLU A 818 23.97 8.83 -15.45
C GLU A 818 23.06 9.57 -14.45
N TYR A 819 21.99 8.93 -13.98
CA TYR A 819 21.07 9.53 -13.02
C TYR A 819 21.75 9.88 -11.70
N TYR A 820 22.47 8.93 -11.12
CA TYR A 820 23.22 9.17 -9.88
C TYR A 820 24.23 10.31 -10.03
N THR A 821 25.02 10.30 -11.10
CA THR A 821 26.07 11.32 -11.36
C THR A 821 25.46 12.71 -11.53
N ASN A 822 24.26 12.82 -12.10
CA ASN A 822 23.53 14.07 -12.26
C ASN A 822 22.78 14.52 -11.00
N GLY A 823 22.83 13.77 -9.90
CA GLY A 823 22.12 14.08 -8.65
C GLY A 823 20.65 13.68 -8.67
N GLY A 824 20.24 12.88 -9.67
CA GLY A 824 18.91 12.32 -9.79
C GLY A 824 18.36 12.34 -11.21
N ILE A 825 17.25 11.61 -11.41
CA ILE A 825 16.63 11.44 -12.72
C ILE A 825 16.01 12.77 -13.22
N LEU A 826 15.33 13.51 -12.35
CA LEU A 826 14.67 14.77 -12.72
C LEU A 826 15.69 15.87 -13.04
N GLN A 827 16.81 15.94 -12.29
CA GLN A 827 17.92 16.83 -12.56
C GLN A 827 18.57 16.51 -13.92
N THR A 828 18.69 15.21 -14.24
CA THR A 828 19.19 14.77 -15.55
C THR A 828 18.28 15.28 -16.68
N VAL A 829 16.97 15.11 -16.52
CA VAL A 829 15.96 15.54 -17.49
C VAL A 829 16.00 17.04 -17.68
N LEU A 830 16.00 17.83 -16.59
CA LEU A 830 16.07 19.29 -16.65
C LEU A 830 17.32 19.80 -17.40
N ARG A 831 18.49 19.22 -17.13
CA ARG A 831 19.73 19.58 -17.84
C ARG A 831 19.64 19.24 -19.32
N LYS A 832 19.12 18.07 -19.69
CA LYS A 832 18.92 17.67 -21.09
C LYS A 832 17.97 18.64 -21.81
N MET A 833 16.86 19.01 -21.19
CA MET A 833 15.91 19.97 -21.72
C MET A 833 16.51 21.37 -21.85
N ALA A 834 17.20 21.89 -20.85
CA ALA A 834 17.85 23.17 -20.86
C ALA A 834 18.95 23.27 -21.95
N ARG A 835 19.66 22.17 -22.21
CA ARG A 835 20.66 22.07 -23.30
C ARG A 835 20.04 21.86 -24.70
N GLY A 836 18.72 21.68 -24.81
CA GLY A 836 18.03 21.41 -26.06
C GLY A 836 18.31 20.04 -26.69
N VAL A 837 18.71 19.06 -25.87
CA VAL A 837 19.03 17.69 -26.30
C VAL A 837 17.77 16.79 -26.27
N MET A 838 16.67 17.27 -25.70
CA MET A 838 15.35 16.62 -25.64
C MET A 838 14.31 17.48 -26.31
#